data_02ce213f015242cb6e360e7f7e86488e
#
_entry.id   02ce213f015242cb6e360e7f7e86488e
#
_cell.length_a   1.000
_cell.length_b   1.000
_cell.length_c   1.000
_cell.angle_alpha   90.00
_cell.angle_beta   90.00
_cell.angle_gamma   90.00
#
_symmetry.space_group_name_H-M   'P 1'
#
loop_
_entity.id
_entity.type
_entity.pdbx_description
1 polymer ?
#
loop_
_entity_poly.entity_id
_entity_poly.type
_entity_poly.pdbx_seq_one_letter_code
_entity_poly.pdbx_strand_id
1 'polypeptide(L)'
;MKTLKIFIGILLLLISCTSQAKKIGIIEMRCENQDNPLGVQSDSPIFAWKLEADARNINQSAYQILVADNPELLKKGIGNIWDSGKCTSDESLNIAYAGKPLNSAACYYWKVKVWDSRGIESSWTEIKNFRMGLLEQEDWTPAKWIAMETVPQKDLVYPGFQLAGNKVNPLDKEARMPQFRKAFQLDKKKVLSAVAFISGLGHFELSVNGTKTGDHFLDPGWSKYDKSSLYVTFDITEQLRNGENVLGVRLGNGFLHIPRDSTRYRKLISTFAFPKMICKVRVTFTDGTTKDIDSGNDWKVTPSPTTFSSIYGGEDYDATLEQVGWQLPGFDVTAWNNATEIPTVGYLSSQTSSPMKIKQQFKSISINETQPGIYIYDFGQNASAIIDLKIKGKNGAKVIMKPAEYLTDDGLANQNNSGHPYWFSYTLSGNGTEHWQPSFSYYGFRYVQVEGAVPAGVKNPKGLPVIEDLKLLHVSNASKPVGKFTCSNQMFNDIYSLIDWSIKSNMSHVLTDCPHREKLGWLEVAHLMSSSIAFGYDIKQMYTKTIEDMKNSQLENGLIPNTAPEYADFPHDFRDSPEWGSSGVILPWFLYKWYGDISVLRNSYKLMVSYVDYLTSRTKYHILYHGLGDWYDLGPNHPGYSQLTTRGLTPTAMYYYDLNVVAATSKLLGKESDYERYTNLAAKVKIAFNAKFFTKEKGYYDCGSQTANAISLYMNLVNDEDRESCLKQIIADIRTRENSITAGDIGFSYLLRVLEMEGASDVIYDMNSQSDKPGYGYQLKQGATSLTESWAALKTASHNHCMLGHLMEWFYGGIGGIRTDKESVAFKKFIIHPEVVGDFHSADVAFNSPYGEIRSKWEVKDQKFIYKVTVPVNTKAFIYLPTMKQENITEGGKPMNDVQDIRYLGTDKERSIYEVGSGEYNFIIAP
;
A
#
# COMPACT_ATOMS: atom_id res chain seq x y z
N MET A 1 -52.15 18.77 -79.08
CA MET A 1 -51.94 20.05 -78.39
C MET A 1 -51.10 19.86 -77.21
N LYS A 2 -49.99 20.44 -77.25
CA LYS A 2 -48.90 20.66 -76.30
C LYS A 2 -48.68 19.59 -75.22
N THR A 3 -47.71 18.69 -75.45
CA THR A 3 -46.99 17.80 -74.57
C THR A 3 -45.95 18.57 -73.74
N LEU A 4 -46.04 18.53 -72.44
CA LEU A 4 -45.02 19.05 -71.55
C LEU A 4 -44.11 17.93 -71.09
N LYS A 5 -42.80 17.94 -71.54
CA LYS A 5 -41.74 17.01 -71.13
C LYS A 5 -41.22 17.49 -69.74
N ILE A 6 -41.36 16.65 -68.74
CA ILE A 6 -40.73 16.85 -67.42
C ILE A 6 -39.37 16.17 -67.49
N PHE A 7 -38.29 16.96 -67.29
CA PHE A 7 -36.93 16.49 -67.07
C PHE A 7 -36.75 16.26 -65.57
N ILE A 8 -36.59 15.02 -65.16
CA ILE A 8 -36.17 14.67 -63.81
C ILE A 8 -34.63 14.62 -63.76
N GLY A 9 -34.04 15.68 -63.18
CA GLY A 9 -32.61 15.69 -62.91
C GLY A 9 -32.34 14.93 -61.60
N ILE A 10 -31.68 13.77 -61.72
CA ILE A 10 -31.16 13.03 -60.54
C ILE A 10 -29.94 13.75 -60.06
N LEU A 11 -30.09 14.51 -58.97
CA LEU A 11 -28.99 15.09 -58.21
C LEU A 11 -28.39 13.98 -57.31
N LEU A 12 -27.29 13.37 -57.70
CA LEU A 12 -26.48 12.48 -56.87
C LEU A 12 -25.82 13.33 -55.78
N LEU A 13 -26.43 13.40 -54.63
CA LEU A 13 -25.78 13.83 -53.39
C LEU A 13 -24.74 12.77 -52.99
N LEU A 14 -23.50 12.99 -53.38
CA LEU A 14 -22.36 12.34 -52.72
C LEU A 14 -22.29 12.82 -51.29
N ILE A 15 -22.94 12.10 -50.38
CA ILE A 15 -22.66 12.22 -48.92
C ILE A 15 -21.27 11.60 -48.77
N SER A 16 -20.24 12.42 -48.87
CA SER A 16 -18.92 12.08 -48.33
C SER A 16 -19.09 11.97 -46.81
N CYS A 17 -19.35 10.75 -46.33
CA CYS A 17 -19.05 10.41 -44.95
C CYS A 17 -17.56 10.64 -44.74
N THR A 18 -17.17 11.86 -44.41
CA THR A 18 -15.90 12.11 -43.74
C THR A 18 -16.02 11.43 -42.39
N SER A 19 -15.57 10.19 -42.28
CA SER A 19 -15.26 9.57 -41.01
C SER A 19 -14.32 10.53 -40.33
N GLN A 20 -14.84 11.32 -39.41
CA GLN A 20 -14.00 12.12 -38.56
C GLN A 20 -13.05 11.14 -37.87
N ALA A 21 -11.77 11.22 -38.20
CA ALA A 21 -10.76 10.35 -37.58
C ALA A 21 -10.89 10.53 -36.07
N LYS A 22 -11.27 9.42 -35.40
CA LYS A 22 -11.45 9.43 -33.95
C LYS A 22 -10.15 9.89 -33.31
N LYS A 23 -10.23 10.89 -32.45
CA LYS A 23 -9.10 11.55 -31.81
C LYS A 23 -8.61 10.71 -30.63
N ILE A 24 -7.33 10.79 -30.35
CA ILE A 24 -6.77 10.34 -29.06
C ILE A 24 -7.35 11.18 -27.92
N GLY A 25 -7.76 10.55 -26.84
CA GLY A 25 -8.29 11.17 -25.64
C GLY A 25 -7.33 11.01 -24.44
N ILE A 26 -7.47 11.88 -23.47
CA ILE A 26 -6.77 11.80 -22.19
C ILE A 26 -7.82 11.55 -21.10
N ILE A 27 -7.73 10.42 -20.39
CA ILE A 27 -8.77 9.96 -19.45
C ILE A 27 -8.39 10.11 -17.98
N GLU A 28 -7.10 10.25 -17.67
CA GLU A 28 -6.62 10.43 -16.29
C GLU A 28 -5.40 11.34 -16.32
N MET A 29 -5.34 12.28 -15.38
CA MET A 29 -4.22 13.20 -15.20
C MET A 29 -3.78 13.12 -13.74
N ARG A 30 -2.46 13.07 -13.51
CA ARG A 30 -1.88 13.00 -12.15
C ARG A 30 -0.69 13.95 -12.02
N CYS A 31 -0.57 14.56 -10.86
CA CYS A 31 0.61 15.23 -10.38
C CYS A 31 1.10 14.50 -9.15
N GLU A 32 2.40 14.13 -9.07
CA GLU A 32 2.96 13.29 -7.99
C GLU A 32 2.16 11.99 -7.77
N ASN A 33 1.72 11.37 -8.86
CA ASN A 33 0.87 10.18 -8.87
C ASN A 33 -0.49 10.34 -8.17
N GLN A 34 -0.96 11.56 -7.92
CA GLN A 34 -2.23 11.89 -7.27
C GLN A 34 -3.12 12.74 -8.16
N ASP A 35 -4.43 12.72 -7.89
CA ASP A 35 -5.40 13.65 -8.46
C ASP A 35 -5.53 14.88 -7.57
N ASN A 36 -5.21 16.07 -8.10
CA ASN A 36 -5.26 17.34 -7.37
C ASN A 36 -4.56 17.28 -5.99
N PRO A 37 -3.25 16.94 -5.91
CA PRO A 37 -2.57 16.73 -4.64
C PRO A 37 -2.51 18.01 -3.79
N LEU A 38 -2.61 17.81 -2.47
CA LEU A 38 -2.35 18.83 -1.46
C LEU A 38 -0.99 18.55 -0.79
N GLY A 39 -0.17 19.58 -0.60
CA GLY A 39 1.09 19.45 0.12
C GLY A 39 2.24 18.89 -0.73
N VAL A 40 2.28 19.16 -2.04
CA VAL A 40 3.42 18.80 -2.89
C VAL A 40 4.69 19.48 -2.39
N GLN A 41 5.72 18.67 -2.08
CA GLN A 41 6.99 19.16 -1.51
C GLN A 41 8.18 18.99 -2.46
N SER A 42 7.93 18.82 -3.74
CA SER A 42 8.95 18.79 -4.79
C SER A 42 9.02 20.13 -5.50
N ASP A 43 10.22 20.66 -5.71
CA ASP A 43 10.46 21.84 -6.55
C ASP A 43 10.29 21.54 -8.04
N SER A 44 10.34 20.26 -8.41
CA SER A 44 10.10 19.76 -9.76
C SER A 44 9.09 18.61 -9.76
N PRO A 45 7.79 18.87 -9.47
CA PRO A 45 6.79 17.85 -9.43
C PRO A 45 6.64 17.11 -10.76
N ILE A 46 6.27 15.83 -10.69
CA ILE A 46 6.12 14.98 -11.87
C ILE A 46 4.66 14.92 -12.32
N PHE A 47 4.44 15.01 -13.65
CA PHE A 47 3.14 14.84 -14.28
C PHE A 47 3.04 13.52 -15.02
N ALA A 48 1.83 12.98 -15.06
CA ALA A 48 1.50 11.80 -15.84
C ALA A 48 0.05 11.85 -16.32
N TRP A 49 -0.24 11.14 -17.42
CA TRP A 49 -1.60 10.99 -17.93
C TRP A 49 -1.78 9.65 -18.64
N LYS A 50 -3.03 9.16 -18.63
CA LYS A 50 -3.43 7.98 -19.36
C LYS A 50 -4.21 8.37 -20.62
N LEU A 51 -4.09 7.55 -21.63
CA LEU A 51 -4.63 7.79 -22.97
C LEU A 51 -5.71 6.76 -23.33
N GLU A 52 -6.68 7.18 -24.15
CA GLU A 52 -7.64 6.29 -24.80
C GLU A 52 -7.70 6.57 -26.30
N ALA A 53 -8.04 5.56 -27.08
CA ALA A 53 -8.29 5.69 -28.51
C ALA A 53 -9.27 4.61 -28.97
N ASP A 54 -10.12 4.94 -29.94
CA ASP A 54 -11.07 4.00 -30.54
C ASP A 54 -10.45 3.18 -31.69
N ALA A 55 -9.18 3.43 -32.04
CA ALA A 55 -8.47 2.74 -33.10
C ALA A 55 -7.27 1.99 -32.52
N ARG A 56 -6.90 0.90 -33.17
CA ARG A 56 -5.71 0.10 -32.84
C ARG A 56 -4.41 0.80 -33.26
N ASN A 57 -3.31 0.43 -32.59
CA ASN A 57 -1.95 0.89 -32.91
C ASN A 57 -1.77 2.41 -32.79
N ILE A 58 -2.50 3.05 -31.90
CA ILE A 58 -2.36 4.47 -31.64
C ILE A 58 -1.33 4.69 -30.53
N ASN A 59 -0.37 5.57 -30.79
CA ASN A 59 0.63 6.03 -29.84
C ASN A 59 0.64 7.54 -29.80
N GLN A 60 1.05 8.13 -28.68
CA GLN A 60 1.39 9.54 -28.56
C GLN A 60 2.68 9.80 -29.36
N SER A 61 2.73 10.94 -30.07
CA SER A 61 3.96 11.42 -30.74
C SER A 61 4.49 12.71 -30.17
N ALA A 62 3.62 13.49 -29.51
CA ALA A 62 4.00 14.72 -28.82
C ALA A 62 2.99 15.08 -27.73
N TYR A 63 3.40 15.95 -26.82
CA TYR A 63 2.54 16.58 -25.82
C TYR A 63 2.84 18.07 -25.66
N GLN A 64 1.91 18.81 -25.03
CA GLN A 64 2.13 20.15 -24.52
C GLN A 64 1.45 20.30 -23.17
N ILE A 65 2.18 20.78 -22.15
CA ILE A 65 1.68 21.07 -20.81
C ILE A 65 1.66 22.57 -20.61
N LEU A 66 0.58 23.09 -20.04
CA LEU A 66 0.49 24.46 -19.54
C LEU A 66 0.28 24.46 -18.03
N VAL A 67 1.07 25.25 -17.29
CA VAL A 67 0.90 25.49 -15.86
C VAL A 67 0.73 26.98 -15.61
N ALA A 68 -0.24 27.37 -14.77
CA ALA A 68 -0.51 28.73 -14.39
C ALA A 68 -0.86 28.87 -12.90
N ASP A 69 -0.66 30.05 -12.34
CA ASP A 69 -1.10 30.41 -10.99
C ASP A 69 -2.59 30.83 -10.92
N ASN A 70 -3.24 30.90 -12.08
CA ASN A 70 -4.66 31.28 -12.20
C ASN A 70 -5.33 30.44 -13.31
N PRO A 71 -6.45 29.76 -13.03
CA PRO A 71 -7.14 28.92 -14.02
C PRO A 71 -7.71 29.72 -15.21
N GLU A 72 -8.01 31.00 -15.03
CA GLU A 72 -8.50 31.87 -16.12
C GLU A 72 -7.43 32.13 -17.20
N LEU A 73 -6.15 32.09 -16.84
CA LEU A 73 -5.07 32.12 -17.81
C LEU A 73 -5.03 30.87 -18.68
N LEU A 74 -5.20 29.71 -18.07
CA LEU A 74 -5.25 28.44 -18.81
C LEU A 74 -6.45 28.38 -19.76
N LYS A 75 -7.62 28.94 -19.39
CA LYS A 75 -8.76 29.04 -20.30
C LYS A 75 -8.43 29.86 -21.56
N LYS A 76 -7.55 30.83 -21.42
CA LYS A 76 -7.03 31.65 -22.54
C LYS A 76 -5.84 31.01 -23.25
N GLY A 77 -5.40 29.80 -22.84
CA GLY A 77 -4.25 29.15 -23.45
C GLY A 77 -2.89 29.67 -22.96
N ILE A 78 -2.83 30.34 -21.82
CA ILE A 78 -1.62 30.97 -21.26
C ILE A 78 -1.12 30.14 -20.06
N GLY A 79 0.11 29.61 -20.18
CA GLY A 79 0.86 28.97 -19.08
C GLY A 79 1.92 29.96 -18.55
N ASN A 80 1.52 30.91 -17.68
CA ASN A 80 2.45 31.95 -17.21
C ASN A 80 3.54 31.44 -16.26
N ILE A 81 3.36 30.23 -15.71
CA ILE A 81 4.33 29.54 -14.86
C ILE A 81 5.16 28.58 -15.69
N TRP A 82 4.52 27.78 -16.57
CA TRP A 82 5.19 26.91 -17.49
C TRP A 82 4.35 26.69 -18.75
N ASP A 83 4.98 26.80 -19.90
CA ASP A 83 4.53 26.29 -21.18
C ASP A 83 5.66 25.43 -21.74
N SER A 84 5.44 24.11 -21.80
CA SER A 84 6.44 23.18 -22.32
C SER A 84 6.72 23.36 -23.82
N GLY A 85 5.85 24.10 -24.53
CA GLY A 85 5.78 24.03 -25.97
C GLY A 85 5.35 22.61 -26.42
N LYS A 86 5.36 22.38 -27.73
CA LYS A 86 5.14 21.05 -28.30
C LYS A 86 6.42 20.21 -28.14
N CYS A 87 6.43 19.28 -27.18
CA CYS A 87 7.51 18.32 -26.96
C CYS A 87 7.27 17.06 -27.80
N THR A 88 8.18 16.74 -28.71
CA THR A 88 8.12 15.46 -29.48
C THR A 88 8.57 14.31 -28.60
N SER A 89 7.62 13.54 -28.08
CA SER A 89 7.86 12.40 -27.17
C SER A 89 6.61 11.53 -27.10
N ASP A 90 6.80 10.24 -26.99
CA ASP A 90 5.75 9.26 -26.69
C ASP A 90 5.61 9.00 -25.16
N GLU A 91 6.40 9.68 -24.33
CA GLU A 91 6.30 9.55 -22.89
C GLU A 91 5.08 10.27 -22.34
N SER A 92 4.30 9.58 -21.50
CA SER A 92 3.14 10.12 -20.77
C SER A 92 3.22 9.88 -19.26
N LEU A 93 4.36 9.37 -18.79
CA LEU A 93 4.66 9.08 -17.38
C LEU A 93 5.90 9.85 -16.93
N ASN A 94 5.91 10.23 -15.66
CA ASN A 94 7.07 10.81 -14.97
C ASN A 94 7.65 12.05 -15.68
N ILE A 95 6.80 12.91 -16.25
CA ILE A 95 7.21 14.14 -16.90
C ILE A 95 7.54 15.19 -15.83
N ALA A 96 8.82 15.51 -15.69
CA ALA A 96 9.27 16.49 -14.69
C ALA A 96 8.86 17.91 -15.08
N TYR A 97 8.39 18.67 -14.11
CA TYR A 97 8.18 20.11 -14.24
C TYR A 97 9.51 20.84 -14.51
N ALA A 98 9.49 21.75 -15.46
CA ALA A 98 10.66 22.53 -15.87
C ALA A 98 10.34 24.02 -16.09
N GLY A 99 9.38 24.55 -15.32
CA GLY A 99 8.96 25.96 -15.39
C GLY A 99 9.67 26.87 -14.39
N LYS A 100 9.03 27.96 -14.03
CA LYS A 100 9.52 28.90 -13.02
C LYS A 100 9.51 28.26 -11.62
N PRO A 101 10.38 28.71 -10.68
CA PRO A 101 10.35 28.23 -9.30
C PRO A 101 8.94 28.28 -8.69
N LEU A 102 8.56 27.23 -7.99
CA LEU A 102 7.28 27.10 -7.30
C LEU A 102 7.40 27.64 -5.86
N ASN A 103 6.36 28.28 -5.36
CA ASN A 103 6.34 28.90 -4.03
C ASN A 103 5.61 28.03 -3.01
N SER A 104 6.09 28.02 -1.78
CA SER A 104 5.45 27.34 -0.63
C SER A 104 3.99 27.77 -0.47
N ALA A 105 3.12 26.79 -0.18
CA ALA A 105 1.68 26.95 0.03
C ALA A 105 0.87 27.43 -1.18
N ALA A 106 1.52 27.74 -2.33
CA ALA A 106 0.85 28.22 -3.53
C ALA A 106 0.02 27.10 -4.21
N CYS A 107 -1.05 27.50 -4.88
CA CYS A 107 -1.86 26.61 -5.71
C CYS A 107 -1.58 26.91 -7.18
N TYR A 108 -1.28 25.86 -7.93
CA TYR A 108 -1.06 25.93 -9.37
C TYR A 108 -2.08 25.09 -10.10
N TYR A 109 -2.36 25.47 -11.34
CA TYR A 109 -3.33 24.82 -12.21
C TYR A 109 -2.61 24.37 -13.47
N TRP A 110 -3.04 23.24 -14.04
CA TRP A 110 -2.41 22.70 -15.22
C TRP A 110 -3.39 21.98 -16.13
N LYS A 111 -3.02 21.87 -17.40
CA LYS A 111 -3.71 21.08 -18.42
C LYS A 111 -2.71 20.57 -19.44
N VAL A 112 -3.09 19.52 -20.16
CA VAL A 112 -2.26 18.90 -21.18
C VAL A 112 -3.07 18.63 -22.44
N LYS A 113 -2.41 18.63 -23.60
CA LYS A 113 -2.89 18.06 -24.85
C LYS A 113 -1.81 17.21 -25.49
N VAL A 114 -2.20 16.27 -26.33
CA VAL A 114 -1.29 15.34 -27.00
C VAL A 114 -1.55 15.30 -28.50
N TRP A 115 -0.57 14.83 -29.25
CA TRP A 115 -0.69 14.46 -30.67
C TRP A 115 -0.45 12.97 -30.82
N ASP A 116 -1.25 12.32 -31.64
CA ASP A 116 -1.05 10.90 -31.93
C ASP A 116 0.01 10.66 -33.01
N SER A 117 0.32 9.40 -33.29
CA SER A 117 1.30 8.97 -34.29
C SER A 117 0.93 9.36 -35.73
N ARG A 118 -0.30 9.80 -35.96
CA ARG A 118 -0.81 10.31 -37.26
C ARG A 118 -0.70 11.84 -37.35
N GLY A 119 -0.26 12.51 -36.27
CA GLY A 119 -0.18 13.96 -36.15
C GLY A 119 -1.48 14.64 -35.74
N ILE A 120 -2.52 13.89 -35.38
CA ILE A 120 -3.84 14.43 -34.97
C ILE A 120 -3.74 14.86 -33.51
N GLU A 121 -4.11 16.12 -33.23
CA GLU A 121 -4.10 16.64 -31.86
C GLU A 121 -5.40 16.31 -31.10
N SER A 122 -5.25 16.03 -29.80
CA SER A 122 -6.38 15.95 -28.87
C SER A 122 -6.96 17.34 -28.58
N SER A 123 -8.11 17.40 -27.94
CA SER A 123 -8.54 18.58 -27.22
C SER A 123 -7.65 18.81 -25.99
N TRP A 124 -7.58 20.04 -25.49
CA TRP A 124 -7.06 20.28 -24.14
C TRP A 124 -7.90 19.55 -23.11
N THR A 125 -7.25 19.00 -22.08
CA THR A 125 -7.94 18.42 -20.93
C THR A 125 -8.71 19.46 -20.12
N GLU A 126 -9.54 19.01 -19.20
CA GLU A 126 -9.97 19.83 -18.08
C GLU A 126 -8.77 20.38 -17.29
N ILE A 127 -9.00 21.45 -16.53
CA ILE A 127 -7.96 22.04 -15.69
C ILE A 127 -7.93 21.28 -14.37
N LYS A 128 -6.76 20.73 -14.03
CA LYS A 128 -6.45 20.15 -12.72
C LYS A 128 -5.61 21.13 -11.92
N ASN A 129 -5.47 20.89 -10.63
CA ASN A 129 -4.62 21.71 -9.76
C ASN A 129 -3.67 20.83 -8.93
N PHE A 130 -2.64 21.48 -8.39
CA PHE A 130 -1.82 20.94 -7.32
C PHE A 130 -1.43 22.08 -6.38
N ARG A 131 -1.37 21.76 -5.09
CA ARG A 131 -1.00 22.73 -4.07
C ARG A 131 0.33 22.34 -3.45
N MET A 132 1.24 23.32 -3.42
CA MET A 132 2.52 23.13 -2.76
C MET A 132 2.35 23.01 -1.24
N GLY A 133 3.19 22.20 -0.64
CA GLY A 133 3.41 22.17 0.80
C GLY A 133 4.29 23.32 1.27
N LEU A 134 4.82 23.22 2.46
CA LEU A 134 5.87 24.10 2.96
C LEU A 134 7.20 23.48 2.52
N LEU A 135 7.92 24.18 1.62
CA LEU A 135 9.11 23.64 0.95
C LEU A 135 10.33 23.63 1.87
N GLU A 136 10.46 24.67 2.70
CA GLU A 136 11.59 24.88 3.59
C GLU A 136 11.14 24.79 5.07
N GLN A 137 12.07 24.45 5.97
CA GLN A 137 11.76 24.41 7.40
C GLN A 137 11.43 25.82 7.95
N GLU A 138 12.00 26.84 7.37
CA GLU A 138 11.79 28.26 7.68
C GLU A 138 10.36 28.74 7.39
N ASP A 139 9.65 28.09 6.46
CA ASP A 139 8.26 28.38 6.12
C ASP A 139 7.29 28.15 7.29
N TRP A 140 7.70 27.35 8.26
CA TRP A 140 6.94 27.15 9.50
C TRP A 140 6.97 28.37 10.43
N THR A 141 7.97 29.22 10.31
CA THR A 141 8.09 30.42 11.19
C THR A 141 6.88 31.35 10.97
N PRO A 142 6.24 31.86 12.06
CA PRO A 142 6.62 31.78 13.49
C PRO A 142 6.00 30.60 14.26
N ALA A 143 5.30 29.65 13.63
CA ALA A 143 4.66 28.51 14.30
C ALA A 143 5.66 27.72 15.17
N LYS A 144 5.21 27.27 16.33
CA LYS A 144 5.99 26.50 17.32
C LYS A 144 5.34 25.15 17.58
N TRP A 145 6.17 24.16 17.89
CA TRP A 145 5.68 22.95 18.53
C TRP A 145 5.11 23.26 19.89
N ILE A 146 3.90 22.76 20.17
CA ILE A 146 3.21 22.95 21.45
C ILE A 146 2.73 21.63 22.02
N ALA A 147 2.74 21.52 23.35
CA ALA A 147 2.29 20.36 24.10
C ALA A 147 1.48 20.80 25.34
N MET A 148 0.72 19.86 25.90
CA MET A 148 0.11 20.06 27.21
C MET A 148 1.13 19.84 28.32
N GLU A 149 1.99 18.84 28.17
CA GLU A 149 3.02 18.46 29.12
C GLU A 149 4.21 17.81 28.39
N THR A 150 5.36 17.74 29.08
CA THR A 150 6.60 17.21 28.51
C THR A 150 7.07 15.97 29.26
N VAL A 151 7.70 15.04 28.59
CA VAL A 151 8.37 13.89 29.20
C VAL A 151 9.66 14.36 29.85
N PRO A 152 9.93 14.00 31.14
CA PRO A 152 11.24 14.20 31.72
C PRO A 152 12.33 13.48 30.93
N GLN A 153 13.51 14.10 30.76
CA GLN A 153 14.60 13.54 29.94
C GLN A 153 15.01 12.12 30.40
N LYS A 154 14.95 11.83 31.71
CA LYS A 154 15.27 10.51 32.29
C LYS A 154 14.31 9.40 31.86
N ASP A 155 13.10 9.75 31.36
CA ASP A 155 12.02 8.84 31.04
C ASP A 155 11.90 8.61 29.51
N LEU A 156 12.72 9.31 28.70
CA LEU A 156 12.82 9.08 27.26
C LEU A 156 13.44 7.70 26.99
N VAL A 157 12.84 6.94 26.06
CA VAL A 157 13.29 5.61 25.65
C VAL A 157 13.15 5.53 24.12
N TYR A 158 14.26 5.80 23.42
CA TYR A 158 14.36 5.60 22.00
C TYR A 158 15.83 5.37 21.57
N PRO A 159 16.15 4.42 20.66
CA PRO A 159 15.18 3.42 20.21
C PRO A 159 14.57 2.69 21.41
N GLY A 160 13.34 2.23 21.24
CA GLY A 160 12.67 1.39 22.22
C GLY A 160 13.29 0.00 22.31
N PHE A 161 12.70 -0.87 23.09
CA PHE A 161 13.09 -2.28 23.16
C PHE A 161 11.86 -3.20 23.26
N GLN A 162 12.02 -4.43 22.80
CA GLN A 162 10.99 -5.44 22.93
C GLN A 162 10.89 -5.89 24.39
N LEU A 163 9.67 -6.09 24.88
CA LEU A 163 9.41 -6.66 26.20
C LEU A 163 9.74 -8.15 26.21
N ALA A 164 10.97 -8.49 26.57
CA ALA A 164 11.37 -9.86 26.85
C ALA A 164 11.54 -10.02 28.37
N GLY A 165 10.41 -10.27 29.09
CA GLY A 165 10.45 -10.65 30.50
C GLY A 165 10.92 -9.57 31.50
N ASN A 166 11.23 -8.37 31.06
CA ASN A 166 11.74 -7.29 31.92
C ASN A 166 10.60 -6.55 32.62
N LYS A 167 10.69 -6.43 33.97
CA LYS A 167 9.84 -5.51 34.70
C LYS A 167 10.22 -4.07 34.35
N VAL A 168 9.26 -3.35 33.72
CA VAL A 168 9.44 -1.93 33.43
C VAL A 168 8.81 -1.13 34.54
N ASN A 169 9.57 -0.20 35.12
CA ASN A 169 9.04 0.72 36.14
C ASN A 169 7.95 1.60 35.49
N PRO A 170 6.80 1.80 36.13
CA PRO A 170 5.82 2.79 35.71
C PRO A 170 6.47 4.17 35.58
N LEU A 171 5.92 5.03 34.72
CA LEU A 171 6.23 6.45 34.76
C LEU A 171 5.59 7.06 36.01
N ASP A 172 6.25 8.06 36.62
CA ASP A 172 5.65 8.83 37.71
C ASP A 172 4.34 9.49 37.26
N LYS A 173 4.25 9.79 35.96
CA LYS A 173 3.08 10.38 35.31
C LYS A 173 2.97 9.90 33.88
N GLU A 174 1.85 9.28 33.53
CA GLU A 174 1.52 8.93 32.16
C GLU A 174 0.98 10.13 31.37
N ALA A 175 1.15 10.12 30.06
CA ALA A 175 0.63 11.16 29.19
C ALA A 175 -0.90 11.20 29.24
N ARG A 176 -1.46 12.38 29.45
CA ARG A 176 -2.90 12.63 29.28
C ARG A 176 -3.17 13.05 27.83
N MET A 177 -4.26 12.55 27.26
CA MET A 177 -4.64 12.91 25.87
C MET A 177 -5.09 14.36 25.86
N PRO A 178 -4.37 15.27 25.15
CA PRO A 178 -4.72 16.68 25.14
C PRO A 178 -5.79 17.00 24.09
N GLN A 179 -6.56 18.06 24.38
CA GLN A 179 -7.30 18.80 23.37
C GLN A 179 -6.87 20.26 23.38
N PHE A 180 -6.57 20.78 22.18
CA PHE A 180 -6.11 22.16 21.97
C PHE A 180 -7.19 22.95 21.26
N ARG A 181 -7.23 24.28 21.57
CA ARG A 181 -8.18 25.21 20.98
C ARG A 181 -7.52 26.53 20.65
N LYS A 182 -7.81 27.07 19.44
CA LYS A 182 -7.47 28.44 19.05
C LYS A 182 -8.69 29.13 18.46
N ALA A 183 -9.13 30.20 19.11
CA ALA A 183 -10.10 31.14 18.54
C ALA A 183 -9.34 32.24 17.80
N PHE A 184 -9.87 32.66 16.65
CA PHE A 184 -9.30 33.75 15.84
C PHE A 184 -10.40 34.47 15.05
N GLN A 185 -10.14 35.73 14.68
CA GLN A 185 -11.07 36.53 13.95
C GLN A 185 -10.67 36.62 12.46
N LEU A 186 -11.63 36.53 11.56
CA LEU A 186 -11.46 36.91 10.17
C LEU A 186 -12.23 38.16 9.86
N ASP A 187 -11.58 39.06 9.11
CA ASP A 187 -12.21 40.27 8.60
C ASP A 187 -13.34 39.95 7.62
N LYS A 188 -14.21 40.92 7.34
CA LYS A 188 -15.32 40.80 6.36
C LYS A 188 -14.85 40.71 4.90
N LYS A 189 -13.59 40.33 4.67
CA LYS A 189 -13.04 40.07 3.35
C LYS A 189 -13.46 38.69 2.87
N LYS A 190 -13.71 38.55 1.57
CA LYS A 190 -14.02 37.25 0.98
C LYS A 190 -12.77 36.36 0.97
N VAL A 191 -12.84 35.18 1.61
CA VAL A 191 -11.80 34.19 1.56
C VAL A 191 -11.74 33.60 0.15
N LEU A 192 -10.55 33.56 -0.44
CA LEU A 192 -10.26 32.87 -1.70
C LEU A 192 -9.87 31.42 -1.44
N SER A 193 -8.97 31.19 -0.50
CA SER A 193 -8.57 29.85 -0.06
C SER A 193 -8.02 29.88 1.37
N ALA A 194 -8.19 28.77 2.08
CA ALA A 194 -7.59 28.58 3.39
C ALA A 194 -7.03 27.17 3.53
N VAL A 195 -5.78 27.06 3.94
CA VAL A 195 -5.03 25.79 4.01
C VAL A 195 -4.42 25.61 5.38
N ALA A 196 -4.64 24.46 5.97
CA ALA A 196 -4.01 24.05 7.22
C ALA A 196 -2.88 23.07 6.94
N PHE A 197 -1.68 23.38 7.43
CA PHE A 197 -0.53 22.50 7.53
C PHE A 197 -0.39 22.10 8.99
N ILE A 198 -0.53 20.80 9.29
CA ILE A 198 -0.55 20.33 10.68
C ILE A 198 0.19 19.02 10.86
N SER A 199 1.01 18.93 11.88
CA SER A 199 1.57 17.70 12.41
C SER A 199 1.15 17.55 13.87
N GLY A 200 0.43 16.47 14.18
CA GLY A 200 0.02 16.15 15.55
C GLY A 200 0.54 14.75 15.90
N LEU A 201 1.62 14.72 16.71
CA LEU A 201 2.26 13.49 17.11
C LEU A 201 1.73 13.06 18.48
N GLY A 202 1.39 11.78 18.81
CA GLY A 202 1.35 10.56 17.96
C GLY A 202 0.29 10.53 16.86
N HIS A 203 -0.96 10.91 17.11
CA HIS A 203 -2.02 11.05 16.12
C HIS A 203 -2.88 12.25 16.46
N PHE A 204 -3.58 12.80 15.45
CA PHE A 204 -4.47 13.94 15.68
C PHE A 204 -5.80 13.85 14.93
N GLU A 205 -6.77 14.59 15.44
CA GLU A 205 -7.97 14.99 14.72
C GLU A 205 -8.09 16.50 14.75
N LEU A 206 -8.19 17.12 13.56
CA LEU A 206 -8.44 18.56 13.38
C LEU A 206 -9.93 18.81 13.19
N SER A 207 -10.46 19.83 13.83
CA SER A 207 -11.80 20.38 13.58
C SER A 207 -11.75 21.89 13.38
N VAL A 208 -12.64 22.38 12.52
CA VAL A 208 -12.87 23.80 12.30
C VAL A 208 -14.33 24.10 12.59
N ASN A 209 -14.58 25.03 13.51
CA ASN A 209 -15.94 25.43 13.89
C ASN A 209 -16.86 24.25 14.27
N GLY A 210 -16.31 23.24 14.95
CA GLY A 210 -17.05 22.07 15.42
C GLY A 210 -17.18 20.93 14.40
N THR A 211 -16.70 21.11 13.18
CA THR A 211 -16.75 20.08 12.12
C THR A 211 -15.36 19.46 11.93
N LYS A 212 -15.24 18.12 12.01
CA LYS A 212 -14.00 17.40 11.68
C LYS A 212 -13.55 17.73 10.27
N THR A 213 -12.25 18.00 10.12
CA THR A 213 -11.62 18.28 8.83
C THR A 213 -11.17 17.00 8.16
N GLY A 214 -11.68 16.76 6.95
CA GLY A 214 -11.36 15.56 6.17
C GLY A 214 -11.95 14.26 6.75
N ASP A 215 -11.61 13.15 6.10
CA ASP A 215 -12.07 11.79 6.43
C ASP A 215 -10.92 10.86 6.82
N HIS A 216 -9.76 11.42 7.13
CA HIS A 216 -8.57 10.70 7.50
C HIS A 216 -8.70 10.06 8.89
N PHE A 217 -7.96 8.97 9.08
CA PHE A 217 -7.85 8.23 10.32
C PHE A 217 -6.38 8.03 10.69
N LEU A 218 -6.02 8.24 11.96
CA LEU A 218 -4.67 8.11 12.50
C LEU A 218 -3.61 8.99 11.82
N ASP A 219 -3.95 10.19 11.37
CA ASP A 219 -2.95 11.15 10.89
C ASP A 219 -2.03 11.67 12.02
N PRO A 220 -0.78 12.04 11.68
CA PRO A 220 -0.07 11.80 10.45
C PRO A 220 0.43 10.35 10.35
N GLY A 221 0.93 10.00 9.15
CA GLY A 221 1.59 8.71 8.93
C GLY A 221 2.79 8.50 9.89
N TRP A 222 3.05 7.23 10.18
CA TRP A 222 4.14 6.84 11.08
C TRP A 222 5.50 7.13 10.45
N SER A 223 6.42 7.67 11.24
CA SER A 223 7.80 7.98 10.83
C SER A 223 8.77 7.73 11.98
N LYS A 224 10.07 7.79 11.73
CA LYS A 224 11.08 7.71 12.78
C LYS A 224 11.19 9.09 13.46
N TYR A 225 10.46 9.29 14.56
CA TYR A 225 10.18 10.58 15.19
C TYR A 225 11.41 11.36 15.71
N ASP A 226 12.55 10.67 15.89
CA ASP A 226 13.84 11.31 16.21
C ASP A 226 14.57 11.84 14.95
N LYS A 227 14.11 11.47 13.76
CA LYS A 227 14.68 11.89 12.46
C LYS A 227 13.74 12.79 11.68
N SER A 228 12.47 12.37 11.54
CA SER A 228 11.48 13.09 10.74
C SER A 228 10.08 12.98 11.33
N SER A 229 9.24 13.96 11.00
CA SER A 229 7.83 13.98 11.31
C SER A 229 7.05 14.38 10.08
N LEU A 230 5.89 13.76 9.86
CA LEU A 230 5.04 14.09 8.73
C LEU A 230 4.01 15.15 9.14
N TYR A 231 3.72 16.09 8.24
CA TYR A 231 2.58 16.98 8.35
C TYR A 231 1.55 16.69 7.26
N VAL A 232 0.30 16.95 7.55
CA VAL A 232 -0.82 16.80 6.62
C VAL A 232 -1.31 18.18 6.19
N THR A 233 -1.70 18.28 4.93
CA THR A 233 -2.25 19.51 4.35
C THR A 233 -3.74 19.35 4.09
N PHE A 234 -4.56 20.25 4.64
CA PHE A 234 -6.00 20.25 4.46
C PHE A 234 -6.47 21.56 3.83
N ASP A 235 -7.36 21.49 2.87
CA ASP A 235 -8.14 22.64 2.43
C ASP A 235 -9.34 22.83 3.40
N ILE A 236 -9.36 23.97 4.09
CA ILE A 236 -10.40 24.30 5.07
C ILE A 236 -11.23 25.52 4.63
N THR A 237 -11.16 25.89 3.35
CA THR A 237 -11.79 27.10 2.81
C THR A 237 -13.28 27.18 3.14
N GLU A 238 -14.01 26.09 2.90
CA GLU A 238 -15.46 26.04 3.10
C GLU A 238 -15.87 25.94 4.57
N GLN A 239 -14.95 25.64 5.48
CA GLN A 239 -15.22 25.54 6.92
C GLN A 239 -15.08 26.88 7.63
N LEU A 240 -14.45 27.88 7.00
CA LEU A 240 -14.25 29.19 7.57
C LEU A 240 -15.45 30.12 7.32
N ARG A 241 -15.63 31.06 8.24
CA ARG A 241 -16.67 32.08 8.17
C ARG A 241 -16.13 33.47 8.54
N ASN A 242 -16.81 34.54 8.18
CA ASN A 242 -16.50 35.88 8.66
C ASN A 242 -16.72 35.95 10.18
N GLY A 243 -15.87 36.71 10.87
CA GLY A 243 -15.90 36.86 12.32
C GLY A 243 -15.09 35.78 13.03
N GLU A 244 -15.57 35.35 14.19
CA GLU A 244 -14.87 34.36 15.02
C GLU A 244 -14.91 32.95 14.42
N ASN A 245 -13.73 32.33 14.36
CA ASN A 245 -13.53 30.93 13.98
C ASN A 245 -12.73 30.22 15.07
N VAL A 246 -12.86 28.88 15.11
CA VAL A 246 -12.17 28.04 16.08
C VAL A 246 -11.50 26.88 15.40
N LEU A 247 -10.22 26.67 15.69
CA LEU A 247 -9.51 25.42 15.43
C LEU A 247 -9.52 24.58 16.72
N GLY A 248 -9.94 23.33 16.62
CA GLY A 248 -9.87 22.35 17.69
C GLY A 248 -9.02 21.16 17.27
N VAL A 249 -8.10 20.70 18.12
CA VAL A 249 -7.25 19.56 17.84
C VAL A 249 -7.24 18.62 19.04
N ARG A 250 -7.58 17.33 18.81
CA ARG A 250 -7.38 16.24 19.79
C ARG A 250 -6.16 15.43 19.38
N LEU A 251 -5.37 14.96 20.36
CA LEU A 251 -4.23 14.09 20.12
C LEU A 251 -4.36 12.76 20.86
N GLY A 252 -3.78 11.70 20.26
CA GLY A 252 -3.55 10.39 20.85
C GLY A 252 -2.06 10.05 20.90
N ASN A 253 -1.69 8.95 21.59
CA ASN A 253 -0.30 8.57 21.82
C ASN A 253 0.42 7.99 20.58
N GLY A 254 -0.28 7.19 19.75
CA GLY A 254 0.32 6.47 18.62
C GLY A 254 1.57 5.67 19.01
N PHE A 255 2.58 5.65 18.12
CA PHE A 255 3.91 5.12 18.42
C PHE A 255 4.85 6.13 19.09
N LEU A 256 4.44 7.39 19.22
CA LEU A 256 5.26 8.42 19.87
C LEU A 256 5.48 8.09 21.35
N HIS A 257 4.46 7.55 22.00
CA HIS A 257 4.51 7.11 23.39
C HIS A 257 3.70 5.81 23.58
N ILE A 258 4.34 4.78 24.07
CA ILE A 258 3.68 3.54 24.48
C ILE A 258 3.47 3.58 25.99
N PRO A 259 2.22 3.74 26.48
CA PRO A 259 1.94 3.79 27.92
C PRO A 259 2.45 2.57 28.65
N ARG A 260 3.01 2.77 29.85
CA ARG A 260 3.57 1.70 30.68
C ARG A 260 2.53 1.10 31.64
N ASP A 261 1.26 1.12 31.22
CA ASP A 261 0.16 0.50 31.96
C ASP A 261 0.29 -1.03 31.93
N SER A 262 0.41 -1.65 33.09
CA SER A 262 0.54 -3.10 33.24
C SER A 262 -0.75 -3.88 32.97
N THR A 263 -1.90 -3.20 32.93
CA THR A 263 -3.22 -3.83 32.68
C THR A 263 -3.54 -3.97 31.20
N ARG A 264 -2.71 -3.41 30.31
CA ARG A 264 -2.90 -3.40 28.85
C ARG A 264 -1.74 -4.03 28.12
N TYR A 265 -2.03 -4.59 26.96
CA TYR A 265 -1.00 -5.13 26.09
C TYR A 265 -0.06 -4.02 25.58
N ARG A 266 1.20 -4.39 25.47
CA ARG A 266 2.24 -3.62 24.80
C ARG A 266 3.30 -4.54 24.23
N LYS A 267 3.65 -4.36 22.96
CA LYS A 267 4.72 -5.11 22.27
C LYS A 267 6.09 -4.54 22.63
N LEU A 268 6.17 -3.22 22.73
CA LEU A 268 7.40 -2.45 22.86
C LEU A 268 7.32 -1.53 24.08
N ILE A 269 8.49 -1.14 24.56
CA ILE A 269 8.68 0.04 25.42
C ILE A 269 9.39 1.08 24.58
N SER A 270 8.71 2.19 24.33
CA SER A 270 9.20 3.32 23.55
C SER A 270 8.53 4.61 24.04
N THR A 271 9.30 5.66 24.19
CA THR A 271 8.80 7.01 24.54
C THR A 271 9.72 8.04 23.88
N PHE A 272 9.32 8.57 22.72
CA PHE A 272 10.04 9.66 22.06
C PHE A 272 9.66 11.03 22.65
N ALA A 273 8.39 11.22 22.94
CA ALA A 273 7.81 12.42 23.57
C ALA A 273 6.38 12.10 24.06
N PHE A 274 5.76 13.02 24.79
CA PHE A 274 4.30 13.05 24.94
C PHE A 274 3.63 13.70 23.72
N PRO A 275 2.31 13.50 23.51
CA PRO A 275 1.60 14.06 22.38
C PRO A 275 1.80 15.57 22.22
N LYS A 276 2.18 16.00 21.04
CA LYS A 276 2.53 17.37 20.68
C LYS A 276 2.09 17.71 19.27
N MET A 277 1.94 18.99 18.97
CA MET A 277 1.59 19.40 17.61
C MET A 277 2.29 20.69 17.16
N ILE A 278 2.34 20.88 15.84
CA ILE A 278 2.62 22.16 15.19
C ILE A 278 1.55 22.39 14.13
N CYS A 279 1.06 23.61 14.02
CA CYS A 279 0.02 23.98 13.06
C CYS A 279 0.27 25.37 12.48
N LYS A 280 0.11 25.48 11.17
CA LYS A 280 0.09 26.76 10.45
C LYS A 280 -1.12 26.76 9.52
N VAL A 281 -1.98 27.76 9.64
CA VAL A 281 -3.10 27.97 8.72
C VAL A 281 -2.85 29.25 7.95
N ARG A 282 -2.84 29.15 6.61
CA ARG A 282 -2.76 30.31 5.71
C ARG A 282 -4.11 30.57 5.07
N VAL A 283 -4.67 31.76 5.33
CA VAL A 283 -5.88 32.27 4.70
C VAL A 283 -5.49 33.28 3.65
N THR A 284 -5.91 33.08 2.41
CA THR A 284 -5.72 34.02 1.29
C THR A 284 -7.06 34.63 0.95
N PHE A 285 -7.11 35.96 0.86
CA PHE A 285 -8.31 36.70 0.49
C PHE A 285 -8.34 37.01 -1.01
N THR A 286 -9.52 37.35 -1.54
CA THR A 286 -9.70 37.68 -2.95
C THR A 286 -8.99 38.99 -3.40
N ASP A 287 -8.57 39.82 -2.46
CA ASP A 287 -7.74 41.01 -2.71
C ASP A 287 -6.24 40.71 -2.72
N GLY A 288 -5.85 39.44 -2.61
CA GLY A 288 -4.46 38.97 -2.60
C GLY A 288 -3.74 39.10 -1.25
N THR A 289 -4.37 39.66 -0.22
CA THR A 289 -3.79 39.69 1.13
C THR A 289 -3.88 38.32 1.81
N THR A 290 -2.97 38.05 2.75
CA THR A 290 -2.95 36.79 3.51
C THR A 290 -3.02 37.05 5.01
N LYS A 291 -3.50 36.03 5.75
CA LYS A 291 -3.47 35.99 7.20
C LYS A 291 -3.06 34.60 7.65
N ASP A 292 -1.99 34.51 8.44
CA ASP A 292 -1.53 33.26 9.02
C ASP A 292 -2.04 33.12 10.46
N ILE A 293 -2.40 31.91 10.86
CA ILE A 293 -2.75 31.49 12.21
C ILE A 293 -1.78 30.37 12.57
N ASP A 294 -0.89 30.63 13.53
CA ASP A 294 0.22 29.76 13.88
C ASP A 294 0.02 29.17 15.28
N SER A 295 0.60 27.98 15.51
CA SER A 295 0.66 27.39 16.83
C SER A 295 1.71 28.10 17.69
N GLY A 296 1.38 28.33 18.96
CA GLY A 296 2.21 29.01 19.95
C GLY A 296 1.56 28.92 21.34
N ASN A 297 2.15 29.61 22.32
CA ASN A 297 1.71 29.61 23.72
C ASN A 297 0.34 30.32 23.97
N ASP A 298 -0.22 30.95 22.96
CA ASP A 298 -1.56 31.55 23.00
C ASP A 298 -2.68 30.56 22.64
N TRP A 299 -2.36 29.33 22.29
CA TRP A 299 -3.31 28.24 22.20
C TRP A 299 -3.71 27.76 23.61
N LYS A 300 -4.97 27.39 23.77
CA LYS A 300 -5.50 26.82 24.98
C LYS A 300 -5.49 25.31 24.94
N VAL A 301 -5.20 24.66 26.07
CA VAL A 301 -5.11 23.20 26.19
C VAL A 301 -5.71 22.70 27.49
N THR A 302 -6.36 21.53 27.43
CA THR A 302 -6.92 20.80 28.57
C THR A 302 -6.91 19.31 28.29
N PRO A 303 -7.01 18.42 29.30
CA PRO A 303 -7.25 17.00 29.08
C PRO A 303 -8.54 16.76 28.30
N SER A 304 -8.51 15.83 27.34
CA SER A 304 -9.67 15.39 26.57
C SER A 304 -10.46 14.28 27.31
N PRO A 305 -11.67 13.95 26.86
CA PRO A 305 -12.43 12.78 27.30
C PRO A 305 -11.78 11.43 27.02
N THR A 306 -10.79 11.36 26.10
CA THR A 306 -9.98 10.15 25.89
C THR A 306 -9.03 9.99 27.09
N THR A 307 -9.39 9.12 28.03
CA THR A 307 -8.66 8.92 29.28
C THR A 307 -7.49 7.98 29.16
N PHE A 308 -7.51 7.10 28.15
CA PHE A 308 -6.41 6.21 27.78
C PHE A 308 -6.35 6.06 26.24
N SER A 309 -5.14 6.07 25.69
CA SER A 309 -4.89 5.79 24.26
C SER A 309 -3.59 5.03 24.13
N SER A 310 -3.64 3.90 23.45
CA SER A 310 -2.46 3.09 23.10
C SER A 310 -2.68 2.36 21.79
N ILE A 311 -1.70 2.44 20.88
CA ILE A 311 -1.74 1.68 19.62
C ILE A 311 -1.81 0.17 19.88
N TYR A 312 -1.30 -0.30 21.01
CA TYR A 312 -1.28 -1.70 21.43
C TYR A 312 -2.34 -2.09 22.43
N GLY A 313 -2.84 -1.15 23.24
CA GLY A 313 -3.72 -1.45 24.37
C GLY A 313 -5.18 -1.03 24.19
N GLY A 314 -5.51 -0.28 23.14
CA GLY A 314 -6.85 0.20 22.88
C GLY A 314 -7.10 1.64 23.33
N GLU A 315 -8.37 1.99 23.55
CA GLU A 315 -8.80 3.35 23.87
C GLU A 315 -9.94 3.33 24.88
N ASP A 316 -9.85 4.20 25.90
CA ASP A 316 -10.90 4.47 26.88
C ASP A 316 -11.41 5.88 26.68
N TYR A 317 -12.74 6.03 26.59
CA TYR A 317 -13.41 7.31 26.48
C TYR A 317 -14.44 7.49 27.59
N ASP A 318 -14.40 8.64 28.24
CA ASP A 318 -15.35 9.00 29.29
C ASP A 318 -16.18 10.22 28.87
N ALA A 319 -17.41 9.95 28.38
CA ALA A 319 -18.29 10.99 27.89
C ALA A 319 -18.80 11.93 29.00
N THR A 320 -18.65 11.56 30.29
CA THR A 320 -18.98 12.46 31.40
C THR A 320 -18.01 13.65 31.49
N LEU A 321 -16.84 13.53 30.87
CA LEU A 321 -15.80 14.57 30.82
C LEU A 321 -15.92 15.48 29.57
N GLU A 322 -16.90 15.24 28.71
CA GLU A 322 -17.07 16.05 27.52
C GLU A 322 -17.46 17.51 27.84
N GLN A 323 -16.73 18.42 27.20
CA GLN A 323 -16.99 19.86 27.27
C GLN A 323 -17.73 20.26 25.99
N VAL A 324 -19.07 20.08 26.01
CA VAL A 324 -19.92 20.30 24.82
C VAL A 324 -19.73 21.71 24.28
N GLY A 325 -19.48 21.80 22.95
CA GLY A 325 -19.30 23.10 22.29
C GLY A 325 -17.86 23.67 22.37
N TRP A 326 -16.89 22.97 22.93
CA TRP A 326 -15.50 23.45 23.05
C TRP A 326 -14.84 23.86 21.71
N GLN A 327 -15.31 23.29 20.62
CA GLN A 327 -14.84 23.58 19.25
C GLN A 327 -15.62 24.73 18.57
N LEU A 328 -16.55 25.37 19.28
CA LEU A 328 -17.41 26.43 18.73
C LEU A 328 -16.98 27.82 19.26
N PRO A 329 -17.23 28.88 18.48
CA PRO A 329 -17.10 30.27 18.96
C PRO A 329 -17.88 30.55 20.25
N GLY A 330 -17.34 31.44 21.08
CA GLY A 330 -17.98 31.85 22.32
C GLY A 330 -17.85 30.85 23.50
N PHE A 331 -17.17 29.71 23.34
CA PHE A 331 -16.92 28.77 24.44
C PHE A 331 -15.95 29.39 25.48
N ASP A 332 -16.28 29.26 26.76
CA ASP A 332 -15.44 29.75 27.86
C ASP A 332 -14.24 28.82 28.11
N VAL A 333 -13.05 29.37 27.92
CA VAL A 333 -11.74 28.68 28.12
C VAL A 333 -10.98 29.18 29.35
N THR A 334 -11.62 29.90 30.26
CA THR A 334 -10.94 30.49 31.46
C THR A 334 -10.29 29.43 32.34
N ALA A 335 -10.86 28.23 32.37
CA ALA A 335 -10.30 27.08 33.09
C ALA A 335 -9.20 26.32 32.34
N TRP A 336 -8.92 26.66 31.07
CA TRP A 336 -7.92 25.97 30.24
C TRP A 336 -6.55 26.64 30.40
N ASN A 337 -5.50 25.83 30.43
CA ASN A 337 -4.13 26.31 30.46
C ASN A 337 -3.70 26.84 29.07
N ASN A 338 -2.65 27.66 29.07
CA ASN A 338 -1.93 27.93 27.82
C ASN A 338 -1.08 26.73 27.45
N ALA A 339 -0.95 26.48 26.15
CA ALA A 339 -0.06 25.44 25.66
C ALA A 339 1.42 25.78 25.93
N THR A 340 2.22 24.75 26.17
CA THR A 340 3.67 24.90 26.41
C THR A 340 4.41 24.78 25.08
N GLU A 341 5.19 25.80 24.72
CA GLU A 341 6.11 25.72 23.59
C GLU A 341 7.27 24.76 23.90
N ILE A 342 7.60 23.92 22.92
CA ILE A 342 8.67 22.93 23.05
C ILE A 342 9.63 23.02 21.86
N PRO A 343 10.90 22.59 22.01
CA PRO A 343 11.85 22.61 20.91
C PRO A 343 11.40 21.73 19.73
N THR A 344 11.79 22.13 18.53
CA THR A 344 11.66 21.31 17.32
C THR A 344 12.54 20.08 17.42
N VAL A 345 12.02 18.93 17.04
CA VAL A 345 12.77 17.67 16.93
C VAL A 345 12.51 17.08 15.56
N GLY A 346 13.60 16.76 14.85
CA GLY A 346 13.54 16.17 13.52
C GLY A 346 13.11 17.16 12.43
N TYR A 347 13.04 16.64 11.23
CA TYR A 347 12.68 17.35 10.01
C TYR A 347 11.18 17.17 9.72
N LEU A 348 10.47 18.27 9.41
CA LEU A 348 9.07 18.23 8.97
C LEU A 348 8.99 18.04 7.46
N SER A 349 8.29 17.00 7.03
CA SER A 349 8.01 16.74 5.62
C SER A 349 6.52 16.48 5.36
N SER A 350 6.08 16.76 4.14
CA SER A 350 4.69 16.55 3.75
C SER A 350 4.36 15.05 3.66
N GLN A 351 3.20 14.66 4.16
CA GLN A 351 2.66 13.33 3.95
C GLN A 351 2.20 13.20 2.50
N THR A 352 3.00 12.52 1.68
CA THR A 352 2.68 12.24 0.28
C THR A 352 1.98 10.91 0.08
N SER A 353 2.13 9.98 1.04
CA SER A 353 1.41 8.69 1.01
C SER A 353 -0.08 8.86 1.25
N SER A 354 -0.88 8.00 0.63
CA SER A 354 -2.33 7.99 0.86
C SER A 354 -2.66 7.83 2.34
N PRO A 355 -3.63 8.57 2.89
CA PRO A 355 -4.01 8.45 4.29
C PRO A 355 -4.73 7.13 4.57
N MET A 356 -4.80 6.74 5.84
CA MET A 356 -5.76 5.73 6.28
C MET A 356 -7.18 6.33 6.28
N LYS A 357 -8.17 5.50 5.93
CA LYS A 357 -9.60 5.88 5.92
C LYS A 357 -10.48 4.70 6.33
N ILE A 358 -11.70 4.99 6.75
CA ILE A 358 -12.76 3.98 6.84
C ILE A 358 -13.15 3.61 5.40
N LYS A 359 -12.96 2.34 5.04
CA LYS A 359 -13.18 1.84 3.67
C LYS A 359 -14.50 1.07 3.52
N GLN A 360 -14.91 0.36 4.56
CA GLN A 360 -16.09 -0.49 4.55
C GLN A 360 -16.66 -0.66 5.95
N GLN A 361 -17.97 -0.91 6.05
CA GLN A 361 -18.62 -1.22 7.31
C GLN A 361 -19.29 -2.59 7.25
N PHE A 362 -19.27 -3.30 8.37
CA PHE A 362 -19.90 -4.59 8.56
C PHE A 362 -20.90 -4.51 9.73
N LYS A 363 -22.10 -5.04 9.50
CA LYS A 363 -23.06 -5.33 10.57
C LYS A 363 -22.75 -6.72 11.14
N SER A 364 -23.12 -6.93 12.39
CA SER A 364 -23.04 -8.28 12.97
C SER A 364 -23.96 -9.25 12.22
N ILE A 365 -23.44 -10.41 11.89
CA ILE A 365 -24.22 -11.52 11.29
C ILE A 365 -24.89 -12.39 12.36
N SER A 366 -24.35 -12.37 13.59
CA SER A 366 -24.96 -13.01 14.75
C SER A 366 -24.57 -12.29 16.05
N ILE A 367 -25.44 -12.40 17.06
CA ILE A 367 -25.21 -11.93 18.43
C ILE A 367 -25.62 -13.07 19.36
N ASN A 368 -24.67 -13.56 20.17
CA ASN A 368 -24.91 -14.69 21.06
C ASN A 368 -24.55 -14.33 22.51
N GLU A 369 -25.41 -14.65 23.47
CA GLU A 369 -25.08 -14.64 24.89
C GLU A 369 -24.35 -15.94 25.22
N THR A 370 -23.05 -15.87 25.53
CA THR A 370 -22.22 -17.05 25.84
C THR A 370 -22.18 -17.35 27.34
N GLN A 371 -22.22 -16.29 28.14
CA GLN A 371 -22.31 -16.35 29.60
C GLN A 371 -23.26 -15.24 30.04
N PRO A 372 -23.91 -15.33 31.25
CA PRO A 372 -24.87 -14.34 31.70
C PRO A 372 -24.34 -12.91 31.67
N GLY A 373 -24.82 -12.09 30.73
CA GLY A 373 -24.42 -10.69 30.54
C GLY A 373 -23.16 -10.49 29.68
N ILE A 374 -22.65 -11.53 29.00
CA ILE A 374 -21.54 -11.46 28.06
C ILE A 374 -22.06 -11.81 26.67
N TYR A 375 -21.95 -10.88 25.74
CA TYR A 375 -22.46 -10.99 24.38
C TYR A 375 -21.32 -11.00 23.37
N ILE A 376 -21.33 -11.94 22.41
CA ILE A 376 -20.41 -12.02 21.30
C ILE A 376 -21.10 -11.57 20.01
N TYR A 377 -20.56 -10.54 19.39
CA TYR A 377 -20.94 -10.05 18.06
C TYR A 377 -19.99 -10.64 17.04
N ASP A 378 -20.48 -11.41 16.06
CA ASP A 378 -19.71 -11.90 14.90
C ASP A 378 -19.99 -11.00 13.70
N PHE A 379 -18.96 -10.41 13.08
CA PHE A 379 -19.07 -9.57 11.90
C PHE A 379 -18.79 -10.31 10.59
N GLY A 380 -18.48 -11.59 10.63
CA GLY A 380 -18.25 -12.46 9.48
C GLY A 380 -16.90 -12.30 8.79
N GLN A 381 -16.21 -11.18 8.97
CA GLN A 381 -14.91 -10.89 8.34
C GLN A 381 -13.87 -10.45 9.38
N ASN A 382 -12.69 -11.10 9.36
CA ASN A 382 -11.52 -10.63 10.08
C ASN A 382 -10.85 -9.49 9.29
N ALA A 383 -10.77 -8.31 9.86
CA ALA A 383 -10.24 -7.11 9.22
C ALA A 383 -9.56 -6.17 10.23
N SER A 384 -8.62 -5.34 9.76
CA SER A 384 -8.18 -4.17 10.52
C SER A 384 -9.34 -3.21 10.69
N ALA A 385 -9.72 -2.89 11.93
CA ALA A 385 -10.96 -2.16 12.16
C ALA A 385 -10.99 -1.38 13.48
N ILE A 386 -12.00 -0.52 13.56
CA ILE A 386 -12.53 0.06 14.79
C ILE A 386 -14.00 -0.30 14.93
N ILE A 387 -14.57 -0.04 16.08
CA ILE A 387 -16.00 -0.19 16.34
C ILE A 387 -16.75 1.11 16.08
N ASP A 388 -18.03 1.00 15.70
CA ASP A 388 -19.00 2.09 15.64
C ASP A 388 -20.14 1.76 16.60
N LEU A 389 -20.18 2.44 17.75
CA LEU A 389 -21.08 2.16 18.85
C LEU A 389 -22.24 3.16 18.92
N LYS A 390 -23.49 2.67 18.92
CA LYS A 390 -24.66 3.43 19.35
C LYS A 390 -25.24 2.79 20.60
N ILE A 391 -25.31 3.54 21.68
CA ILE A 391 -25.67 3.03 22.99
C ILE A 391 -26.54 4.02 23.78
N LYS A 392 -27.40 3.52 24.64
CA LYS A 392 -28.24 4.30 25.54
C LYS A 392 -28.16 3.72 26.94
N GLY A 393 -27.95 4.56 27.95
CA GLY A 393 -27.87 4.11 29.34
C GLY A 393 -27.81 5.26 30.34
N LYS A 394 -27.50 4.93 31.59
CA LYS A 394 -27.37 5.90 32.68
C LYS A 394 -25.99 6.56 32.66
N ASN A 395 -25.91 7.79 33.18
CA ASN A 395 -24.67 8.49 33.42
C ASN A 395 -23.71 7.64 34.26
N GLY A 396 -22.43 7.61 33.86
CA GLY A 396 -21.36 6.87 34.51
C GLY A 396 -21.36 5.35 34.27
N ALA A 397 -22.37 4.80 33.56
CA ALA A 397 -22.33 3.40 33.18
C ALA A 397 -21.24 3.13 32.15
N LYS A 398 -20.50 2.04 32.31
CA LYS A 398 -19.35 1.70 31.46
C LYS A 398 -19.62 0.41 30.66
N VAL A 399 -19.32 0.43 29.37
CA VAL A 399 -19.29 -0.74 28.49
C VAL A 399 -17.85 -1.04 28.08
N ILE A 400 -17.49 -2.34 28.08
CA ILE A 400 -16.19 -2.83 27.63
C ILE A 400 -16.39 -3.71 26.42
N MET A 401 -15.60 -3.48 25.37
CA MET A 401 -15.65 -4.19 24.09
C MET A 401 -14.27 -4.77 23.79
N LYS A 402 -14.18 -6.12 23.82
CA LYS A 402 -12.95 -6.89 23.60
C LYS A 402 -12.97 -7.47 22.20
N PRO A 403 -12.22 -6.91 21.24
CA PRO A 403 -12.13 -7.48 19.88
C PRO A 403 -11.26 -8.72 19.87
N ALA A 404 -11.56 -9.67 18.97
CA ALA A 404 -10.77 -10.89 18.78
C ALA A 404 -10.88 -11.42 17.35
N GLU A 405 -9.83 -12.12 16.88
CA GLU A 405 -9.80 -12.78 15.57
C GLU A 405 -10.61 -14.09 15.58
N TYR A 406 -10.59 -14.79 16.69
CA TYR A 406 -11.31 -16.05 16.89
C TYR A 406 -11.75 -16.23 18.34
N LEU A 407 -12.55 -17.26 18.60
CA LEU A 407 -13.13 -17.53 19.91
C LEU A 407 -12.40 -18.71 20.59
N THR A 408 -12.48 -18.73 21.92
CA THR A 408 -12.13 -19.92 22.72
C THR A 408 -13.15 -21.03 22.50
N ASP A 409 -12.87 -22.23 22.98
CA ASP A 409 -13.79 -23.38 22.83
C ASP A 409 -15.11 -23.17 23.59
N ASP A 410 -15.13 -22.34 24.64
CA ASP A 410 -16.34 -21.90 25.38
C ASP A 410 -16.98 -20.63 24.79
N GLY A 411 -16.55 -20.19 23.61
CA GLY A 411 -17.16 -19.12 22.82
C GLY A 411 -16.82 -17.69 23.26
N LEU A 412 -15.81 -17.48 24.10
CA LEU A 412 -15.33 -16.15 24.50
C LEU A 412 -14.27 -15.60 23.53
N ALA A 413 -14.08 -14.29 23.53
CA ALA A 413 -13.03 -13.62 22.74
C ALA A 413 -11.64 -14.12 23.14
N ASN A 414 -10.90 -14.69 22.19
CA ASN A 414 -9.54 -15.17 22.40
C ASN A 414 -8.53 -14.18 21.83
N GLN A 415 -7.72 -13.57 22.68
CA GLN A 415 -6.66 -12.63 22.32
C GLN A 415 -5.25 -13.18 22.55
N ASN A 416 -5.09 -14.48 22.87
CA ASN A 416 -3.79 -15.02 23.29
C ASN A 416 -2.71 -14.91 22.20
N ASN A 417 -3.08 -14.99 20.93
CA ASN A 417 -2.16 -14.87 19.78
C ASN A 417 -2.10 -13.46 19.19
N SER A 418 -2.99 -12.56 19.61
CA SER A 418 -3.15 -11.24 18.97
C SER A 418 -2.82 -10.07 19.91
N GLY A 419 -2.20 -10.35 21.08
CA GLY A 419 -1.78 -9.38 22.05
C GLY A 419 -2.91 -9.02 23.04
N HIS A 420 -2.73 -9.39 24.32
CA HIS A 420 -3.74 -9.21 25.35
C HIS A 420 -3.12 -8.73 26.68
N PRO A 421 -3.95 -8.02 27.53
CA PRO A 421 -5.33 -7.61 27.29
C PRO A 421 -5.46 -6.38 26.37
N TYR A 422 -6.42 -6.40 25.45
CA TYR A 422 -6.79 -5.28 24.60
C TYR A 422 -8.30 -5.05 24.68
N TRP A 423 -8.76 -3.80 24.82
CA TRP A 423 -10.18 -3.47 24.74
C TRP A 423 -10.40 -2.00 24.41
N PHE A 424 -11.61 -1.71 23.93
CA PHE A 424 -12.19 -0.39 23.89
C PHE A 424 -13.19 -0.24 25.04
N SER A 425 -13.23 0.93 25.70
CA SER A 425 -14.28 1.18 26.71
C SER A 425 -14.90 2.55 26.54
N TYR A 426 -16.20 2.62 26.82
CA TYR A 426 -16.98 3.83 26.76
C TYR A 426 -17.78 4.00 28.06
N THR A 427 -17.60 5.16 28.72
CA THR A 427 -18.38 5.57 29.88
C THR A 427 -19.42 6.58 29.41
N LEU A 428 -20.71 6.28 29.66
CA LEU A 428 -21.84 7.04 29.15
C LEU A 428 -22.05 8.35 29.92
N SER A 429 -22.40 9.43 29.21
CA SER A 429 -22.85 10.70 29.77
C SER A 429 -24.31 10.66 30.29
N GLY A 430 -25.11 9.70 29.81
CA GLY A 430 -26.52 9.55 30.14
C GLY A 430 -27.46 10.47 29.34
N ASN A 431 -26.98 11.14 28.30
CA ASN A 431 -27.72 12.13 27.50
C ASN A 431 -28.49 11.51 26.31
N GLY A 432 -29.29 10.47 26.54
CA GLY A 432 -30.05 9.81 25.48
C GLY A 432 -29.27 8.73 24.75
N THR A 433 -29.42 8.66 23.42
CA THR A 433 -28.60 7.78 22.58
C THR A 433 -27.28 8.45 22.27
N GLU A 434 -26.20 7.78 22.62
CA GLU A 434 -24.83 8.25 22.43
C GLU A 434 -24.17 7.48 21.29
N HIS A 435 -23.28 8.14 20.55
CA HIS A 435 -22.55 7.58 19.42
C HIS A 435 -21.05 7.79 19.61
N TRP A 436 -20.27 6.73 19.47
CA TRP A 436 -18.82 6.79 19.66
C TRP A 436 -18.07 5.83 18.73
N GLN A 437 -16.89 6.29 18.30
CA GLN A 437 -15.87 5.53 17.57
C GLN A 437 -14.51 5.83 18.20
N PRO A 438 -13.61 4.83 18.37
CA PRO A 438 -12.22 5.09 18.76
C PRO A 438 -11.53 5.97 17.70
N SER A 439 -10.70 6.94 18.14
CA SER A 439 -10.02 7.88 17.26
C SER A 439 -8.53 7.56 17.05
N PHE A 440 -7.87 6.90 18.02
CA PHE A 440 -6.41 6.83 18.07
C PHE A 440 -5.84 5.43 18.21
N SER A 441 -6.64 4.39 17.94
CA SER A 441 -6.21 3.00 17.93
C SER A 441 -7.11 2.17 17.01
N TYR A 442 -6.60 1.02 16.53
CA TYR A 442 -7.35 0.03 15.75
C TYR A 442 -6.87 -1.37 16.13
N TYR A 443 -7.58 -2.39 15.68
CA TYR A 443 -7.21 -3.79 15.92
C TYR A 443 -7.66 -4.68 14.76
N GLY A 444 -7.03 -5.84 14.57
CA GLY A 444 -7.47 -6.88 13.65
C GLY A 444 -8.46 -7.80 14.36
N PHE A 445 -9.72 -7.86 13.89
CA PHE A 445 -10.74 -8.70 14.55
C PHE A 445 -11.90 -9.07 13.63
N ARG A 446 -12.59 -10.15 14.00
CA ARG A 446 -13.88 -10.59 13.48
C ARG A 446 -14.96 -10.50 14.52
N TYR A 447 -14.62 -10.76 15.79
CA TYR A 447 -15.54 -10.86 16.91
C TYR A 447 -15.33 -9.71 17.89
N VAL A 448 -16.44 -9.28 18.55
CA VAL A 448 -16.37 -8.38 19.70
C VAL A 448 -17.17 -8.96 20.85
N GLN A 449 -16.47 -9.22 21.96
CA GLN A 449 -17.10 -9.53 23.25
C GLN A 449 -17.49 -8.24 23.95
N VAL A 450 -18.75 -8.15 24.33
CA VAL A 450 -19.34 -7.01 25.02
C VAL A 450 -19.66 -7.36 26.47
N GLU A 451 -19.20 -6.53 27.40
CA GLU A 451 -19.45 -6.62 28.84
C GLU A 451 -20.03 -5.29 29.34
N GLY A 452 -20.95 -5.34 30.30
CA GLY A 452 -21.54 -4.13 30.92
C GLY A 452 -22.69 -3.50 30.12
N ALA A 453 -23.17 -4.14 29.04
CA ALA A 453 -24.32 -3.70 28.25
C ALA A 453 -25.09 -4.91 27.70
N VAL A 454 -26.31 -4.70 27.21
CA VAL A 454 -27.13 -5.71 26.54
C VAL A 454 -27.50 -5.25 25.14
N PRO A 455 -27.69 -6.16 24.17
CA PRO A 455 -28.22 -5.80 22.85
C PRO A 455 -29.67 -5.31 22.94
N ALA A 456 -30.10 -4.48 22.00
CA ALA A 456 -31.51 -4.05 21.89
C ALA A 456 -32.44 -5.26 21.74
N GLY A 457 -33.60 -5.20 22.41
CA GLY A 457 -34.59 -6.28 22.40
C GLY A 457 -34.33 -7.42 23.38
N VAL A 458 -33.19 -7.45 24.07
CA VAL A 458 -32.88 -8.46 25.11
C VAL A 458 -33.48 -8.01 26.45
N LYS A 459 -33.99 -9.00 27.26
CA LYS A 459 -34.46 -8.75 28.61
C LYS A 459 -33.38 -8.18 29.49
N ASN A 460 -33.61 -7.01 30.13
CA ASN A 460 -32.62 -6.24 30.85
C ASN A 460 -33.04 -5.96 32.31
N PRO A 461 -33.13 -6.96 33.20
CA PRO A 461 -33.60 -6.76 34.58
C PRO A 461 -32.61 -5.95 35.43
N LYS A 462 -31.33 -5.91 35.08
CA LYS A 462 -30.30 -5.12 35.77
C LYS A 462 -30.27 -3.65 35.35
N GLY A 463 -31.03 -3.24 34.32
CA GLY A 463 -31.04 -1.87 33.81
C GLY A 463 -29.68 -1.44 33.25
N LEU A 464 -28.93 -2.37 32.64
CA LEU A 464 -27.65 -2.09 31.97
C LEU A 464 -27.86 -1.19 30.75
N PRO A 465 -26.82 -0.51 30.24
CA PRO A 465 -26.85 0.14 28.95
C PRO A 465 -27.35 -0.79 27.84
N VAL A 466 -28.07 -0.21 26.88
CA VAL A 466 -28.60 -0.94 25.71
C VAL A 466 -27.83 -0.53 24.47
N ILE A 467 -27.18 -1.45 23.83
CA ILE A 467 -26.53 -1.25 22.51
C ILE A 467 -27.63 -1.28 21.45
N GLU A 468 -27.86 -0.12 20.82
CA GLU A 468 -28.83 0.03 19.74
C GLU A 468 -28.23 -0.43 18.40
N ASP A 469 -26.92 -0.19 18.18
CA ASP A 469 -26.18 -0.66 17.01
C ASP A 469 -24.68 -0.80 17.35
N LEU A 470 -24.05 -1.84 16.83
CA LEU A 470 -22.61 -2.05 16.89
C LEU A 470 -22.12 -2.57 15.55
N LYS A 471 -21.20 -1.83 14.93
CA LYS A 471 -20.61 -2.18 13.63
C LYS A 471 -19.11 -2.30 13.73
N LEU A 472 -18.54 -3.05 12.81
CA LEU A 472 -17.11 -3.07 12.50
C LEU A 472 -16.88 -2.11 11.33
N LEU A 473 -15.97 -1.15 11.50
CA LEU A 473 -15.53 -0.23 10.47
C LEU A 473 -14.11 -0.60 10.05
N HIS A 474 -13.97 -1.20 8.87
CA HIS A 474 -12.68 -1.52 8.30
C HIS A 474 -11.90 -0.26 7.97
N VAL A 475 -10.68 -0.15 8.50
CA VAL A 475 -9.74 0.96 8.27
C VAL A 475 -8.52 0.46 7.50
N SER A 476 -8.13 1.19 6.46
CA SER A 476 -7.01 0.84 5.61
C SER A 476 -6.46 2.06 4.87
N ASN A 477 -5.27 1.94 4.33
CA ASN A 477 -4.69 2.92 3.42
C ASN A 477 -5.59 3.17 2.22
N ALA A 478 -5.68 4.42 1.79
CA ALA A 478 -6.57 4.84 0.71
C ALA A 478 -6.01 4.59 -0.70
N SER A 479 -4.94 3.79 -0.85
CA SER A 479 -4.42 3.36 -2.15
C SER A 479 -5.55 2.85 -3.06
N LYS A 480 -5.51 3.27 -4.34
CA LYS A 480 -6.58 2.94 -5.30
C LYS A 480 -6.49 1.48 -5.72
N PRO A 481 -7.59 0.72 -5.77
CA PRO A 481 -7.60 -0.59 -6.41
C PRO A 481 -7.28 -0.46 -7.91
N VAL A 482 -6.40 -1.32 -8.41
CA VAL A 482 -5.99 -1.36 -9.83
C VAL A 482 -6.15 -2.73 -10.47
N GLY A 483 -6.42 -3.78 -9.68
CA GLY A 483 -6.55 -5.16 -10.14
C GLY A 483 -7.96 -5.72 -10.00
N LYS A 484 -8.28 -6.68 -10.87
CA LYS A 484 -9.49 -7.53 -10.79
C LYS A 484 -9.13 -8.92 -11.25
N PHE A 485 -9.64 -9.92 -10.55
CA PHE A 485 -9.47 -11.33 -10.88
C PHE A 485 -10.76 -12.10 -10.61
N THR A 486 -11.14 -12.95 -11.54
CA THR A 486 -12.14 -14.00 -11.36
C THR A 486 -11.80 -15.18 -12.26
N CYS A 487 -12.09 -16.40 -11.82
CA CYS A 487 -11.92 -17.61 -12.60
C CYS A 487 -13.08 -18.58 -12.42
N SER A 488 -13.10 -19.66 -13.19
CA SER A 488 -14.15 -20.69 -13.13
C SER A 488 -14.10 -21.59 -11.89
N ASN A 489 -12.98 -21.60 -11.15
CA ASN A 489 -12.83 -22.41 -9.93
C ASN A 489 -13.10 -21.56 -8.69
N GLN A 490 -14.14 -21.91 -7.92
CA GLN A 490 -14.57 -21.15 -6.75
C GLN A 490 -13.52 -21.12 -5.63
N MET A 491 -12.80 -22.22 -5.40
CA MET A 491 -11.75 -22.27 -4.37
C MET A 491 -10.65 -21.26 -4.63
N PHE A 492 -10.23 -21.06 -5.88
CA PHE A 492 -9.22 -20.05 -6.23
C PHE A 492 -9.75 -18.61 -6.13
N ASN A 493 -11.05 -18.39 -6.39
CA ASN A 493 -11.69 -17.10 -6.09
C ASN A 493 -11.72 -16.82 -4.59
N ASP A 494 -11.96 -17.83 -3.76
CA ASP A 494 -11.96 -17.71 -2.29
C ASP A 494 -10.53 -17.48 -1.78
N ILE A 495 -9.53 -18.15 -2.34
CA ILE A 495 -8.09 -17.90 -2.04
C ILE A 495 -7.70 -16.46 -2.42
N TYR A 496 -8.12 -15.97 -3.60
CA TYR A 496 -7.91 -14.58 -3.97
C TYR A 496 -8.48 -13.62 -2.92
N SER A 497 -9.71 -13.85 -2.49
CA SER A 497 -10.37 -13.04 -1.47
C SER A 497 -9.65 -13.12 -0.12
N LEU A 498 -9.19 -14.31 0.28
CA LEU A 498 -8.44 -14.54 1.51
C LEU A 498 -7.14 -13.71 1.56
N ILE A 499 -6.39 -13.70 0.46
CA ILE A 499 -5.15 -12.92 0.31
C ILE A 499 -5.45 -11.42 0.29
N ASP A 500 -6.44 -10.99 -0.50
CA ASP A 500 -6.82 -9.59 -0.63
C ASP A 500 -7.26 -8.97 0.71
N TRP A 501 -8.00 -9.73 1.54
CA TRP A 501 -8.38 -9.26 2.87
C TRP A 501 -7.18 -9.08 3.81
N SER A 502 -6.16 -9.93 3.72
CA SER A 502 -4.93 -9.74 4.49
C SER A 502 -4.11 -8.54 3.98
N ILE A 503 -4.03 -8.35 2.67
CA ILE A 503 -3.39 -7.17 2.08
C ILE A 503 -4.08 -5.89 2.58
N LYS A 504 -5.40 -5.78 2.44
CA LYS A 504 -6.19 -4.62 2.91
C LYS A 504 -6.00 -4.34 4.39
N SER A 505 -6.02 -5.39 5.21
CA SER A 505 -5.90 -5.27 6.66
C SER A 505 -4.52 -4.81 7.10
N ASN A 506 -3.48 -5.08 6.31
CA ASN A 506 -2.10 -4.75 6.63
C ASN A 506 -1.57 -3.51 5.87
N MET A 507 -2.32 -2.98 4.91
CA MET A 507 -2.05 -1.68 4.30
C MET A 507 -2.48 -0.56 5.26
N SER A 508 -1.53 -0.08 6.07
CA SER A 508 -1.69 1.01 7.03
C SER A 508 -0.87 2.24 6.59
N HIS A 509 -0.20 2.93 7.49
CA HIS A 509 0.81 3.94 7.15
C HIS A 509 2.13 3.32 6.66
N VAL A 510 2.31 2.06 6.95
CA VAL A 510 3.30 1.13 6.38
C VAL A 510 2.57 -0.16 6.05
N LEU A 511 3.19 -1.05 5.31
CA LEU A 511 2.71 -2.42 5.21
C LEU A 511 3.09 -3.13 6.51
N THR A 512 2.08 -3.42 7.35
CA THR A 512 2.29 -4.11 8.62
C THR A 512 2.32 -5.63 8.43
N ASP A 513 2.99 -6.33 9.33
CA ASP A 513 2.94 -7.79 9.42
C ASP A 513 1.55 -8.28 9.84
N CYS A 514 0.99 -7.66 10.88
CA CYS A 514 -0.35 -7.96 11.40
C CYS A 514 -1.02 -6.71 11.99
N PRO A 515 -2.38 -6.62 11.98
CA PRO A 515 -3.09 -5.42 12.40
C PRO A 515 -3.39 -5.35 13.91
N HIS A 516 -2.76 -6.17 14.75
CA HIS A 516 -3.07 -6.26 16.18
C HIS A 516 -1.84 -6.22 17.08
N ARG A 517 -1.10 -7.33 17.28
CA ARG A 517 -0.05 -7.43 18.32
C ARG A 517 1.26 -6.71 17.97
N GLU A 518 1.58 -6.54 16.68
CA GLU A 518 2.84 -5.94 16.24
C GLU A 518 2.64 -4.58 15.56
N LYS A 519 1.86 -4.51 14.48
CA LYS A 519 1.61 -3.29 13.69
C LYS A 519 2.91 -2.63 13.23
N LEU A 520 3.96 -3.43 12.96
CA LEU A 520 5.28 -2.96 12.55
C LEU A 520 5.48 -3.16 11.05
N GLY A 521 6.28 -2.31 10.44
CA GLY A 521 6.68 -2.40 9.05
C GLY A 521 7.85 -3.38 8.89
N TRP A 522 7.60 -4.68 9.04
CA TRP A 522 8.57 -5.72 8.73
C TRP A 522 8.87 -5.73 7.23
N LEU A 523 10.14 -5.69 6.86
CA LEU A 523 10.57 -5.32 5.50
C LEU A 523 10.51 -6.46 4.49
N GLU A 524 10.55 -7.74 4.91
CA GLU A 524 10.41 -8.87 3.99
C GLU A 524 9.08 -8.83 3.26
N VAL A 525 8.00 -8.58 3.98
CA VAL A 525 6.64 -8.47 3.40
C VAL A 525 6.62 -7.43 2.30
N ALA A 526 7.30 -6.28 2.51
CA ALA A 526 7.29 -5.18 1.56
C ALA A 526 7.88 -5.58 0.19
N HIS A 527 8.99 -6.32 0.15
CA HIS A 527 9.61 -6.68 -1.14
C HIS A 527 9.11 -8.01 -1.71
N LEU A 528 8.86 -9.01 -0.88
CA LEU A 528 8.40 -10.33 -1.35
C LEU A 528 6.98 -10.26 -1.91
N MET A 529 6.12 -9.47 -1.25
CA MET A 529 4.74 -9.24 -1.67
C MET A 529 4.56 -8.10 -2.67
N SER A 530 5.65 -7.45 -3.11
CA SER A 530 5.56 -6.23 -3.92
C SER A 530 4.70 -6.37 -5.17
N SER A 531 4.93 -7.40 -5.99
CA SER A 531 4.12 -7.67 -7.20
C SER A 531 2.69 -8.08 -6.84
N SER A 532 2.50 -8.95 -5.83
CA SER A 532 1.19 -9.38 -5.35
C SER A 532 0.31 -8.19 -4.96
N ILE A 533 0.86 -7.22 -4.24
CA ILE A 533 0.13 -6.02 -3.81
C ILE A 533 -0.05 -5.04 -4.97
N ALA A 534 0.99 -4.83 -5.80
CA ALA A 534 0.95 -3.87 -6.90
C ALA A 534 0.00 -4.25 -8.04
N PHE A 535 -0.29 -5.53 -8.23
CA PHE A 535 -1.36 -5.96 -9.13
C PHE A 535 -2.74 -5.59 -8.58
N GLY A 536 -2.93 -5.58 -7.26
CA GLY A 536 -4.20 -5.24 -6.62
C GLY A 536 -4.39 -3.74 -6.39
N TYR A 537 -3.32 -3.01 -6.05
CA TYR A 537 -3.36 -1.63 -5.56
C TYR A 537 -2.26 -0.74 -6.14
N ASP A 538 -2.55 0.55 -6.34
CA ASP A 538 -1.54 1.57 -6.68
C ASP A 538 -0.73 1.92 -5.42
N ILE A 539 0.45 1.34 -5.30
CA ILE A 539 1.30 1.41 -4.10
C ILE A 539 2.51 2.33 -4.25
N LYS A 540 2.64 3.08 -5.36
CA LYS A 540 3.83 3.93 -5.62
C LYS A 540 4.18 4.79 -4.41
N GLN A 541 3.21 5.50 -3.87
CA GLN A 541 3.44 6.45 -2.78
C GLN A 541 3.72 5.77 -1.43
N MET A 542 3.00 4.67 -1.13
CA MET A 542 3.23 3.90 0.08
C MET A 542 4.66 3.34 0.11
N TYR A 543 5.13 2.79 -1.01
CA TYR A 543 6.48 2.24 -1.09
C TYR A 543 7.57 3.31 -1.19
N THR A 544 7.28 4.47 -1.80
CA THR A 544 8.18 5.63 -1.72
C THR A 544 8.38 6.06 -0.26
N LYS A 545 7.29 6.12 0.52
CA LYS A 545 7.36 6.39 1.96
C LYS A 545 8.14 5.31 2.71
N THR A 546 7.93 4.02 2.41
CA THR A 546 8.68 2.92 3.03
C THR A 546 10.19 3.06 2.77
N ILE A 547 10.60 3.49 1.57
CA ILE A 547 12.01 3.76 1.25
C ILE A 547 12.54 4.92 2.10
N GLU A 548 11.79 5.99 2.31
CA GLU A 548 12.19 7.09 3.20
C GLU A 548 12.30 6.63 4.67
N ASP A 549 11.41 5.77 5.12
CA ASP A 549 11.50 5.17 6.47
C ASP A 549 12.77 4.32 6.62
N MET A 550 13.15 3.57 5.59
CA MET A 550 14.42 2.81 5.57
C MET A 550 15.64 3.74 5.59
N LYS A 551 15.63 4.84 4.84
CA LYS A 551 16.71 5.85 4.88
C LYS A 551 16.87 6.44 6.27
N ASN A 552 15.76 6.78 6.93
CA ASN A 552 15.75 7.33 8.29
C ASN A 552 16.17 6.30 9.36
N SER A 553 15.97 5.01 9.08
CA SER A 553 16.30 3.91 10.00
C SER A 553 17.68 3.30 9.74
N GLN A 554 18.30 3.56 8.56
CA GLN A 554 19.62 3.03 8.23
C GLN A 554 20.68 3.52 9.22
N LEU A 555 21.46 2.58 9.76
CA LEU A 555 22.54 2.88 10.70
C LEU A 555 23.77 3.42 9.97
N GLU A 556 24.68 4.05 10.72
CA GLU A 556 25.93 4.62 10.17
C GLU A 556 26.82 3.59 9.48
N ASN A 557 26.79 2.33 9.92
CA ASN A 557 27.53 1.22 9.30
C ASN A 557 26.86 0.66 8.04
N GLY A 558 25.68 1.17 7.66
CA GLY A 558 24.93 0.75 6.48
C GLY A 558 23.85 -0.28 6.72
N LEU A 559 23.75 -0.87 7.94
CA LEU A 559 22.67 -1.80 8.29
C LEU A 559 21.31 -1.14 8.12
N ILE A 560 20.37 -1.82 7.44
CA ILE A 560 18.96 -1.50 7.43
C ILE A 560 18.27 -2.47 8.40
N PRO A 561 17.67 -1.99 9.51
CA PRO A 561 16.94 -2.84 10.44
C PRO A 561 15.79 -3.57 9.76
N ASN A 562 15.41 -4.75 10.28
CA ASN A 562 14.31 -5.55 9.71
C ASN A 562 12.95 -4.84 9.74
N THR A 563 12.79 -3.78 10.54
CA THR A 563 11.57 -2.96 10.59
C THR A 563 11.87 -1.50 10.24
N ALA A 564 10.99 -0.87 9.45
CA ALA A 564 11.04 0.56 9.18
C ALA A 564 9.61 1.17 9.18
N PRO A 565 9.38 2.28 9.95
CA PRO A 565 10.31 2.95 10.86
C PRO A 565 10.77 2.06 12.02
N GLU A 566 12.04 2.22 12.46
CA GLU A 566 12.55 1.48 13.61
C GLU A 566 12.13 2.15 14.92
N TYR A 567 11.15 1.56 15.61
CA TYR A 567 10.68 2.04 16.92
C TYR A 567 11.38 1.34 18.09
N ALA A 568 11.92 0.15 17.84
CA ALA A 568 12.62 -0.62 18.86
C ALA A 568 13.86 -1.31 18.27
N ASP A 569 14.91 -1.39 19.08
CA ASP A 569 16.11 -2.15 18.78
C ASP A 569 15.87 -3.64 19.10
N PHE A 570 15.62 -4.42 18.08
CA PHE A 570 15.42 -5.87 18.22
C PHE A 570 16.77 -6.58 18.37
N PRO A 571 16.84 -7.69 19.12
CA PRO A 571 18.09 -8.40 19.30
C PRO A 571 18.48 -9.29 18.09
N HIS A 572 19.77 -9.38 17.78
CA HIS A 572 20.37 -10.34 16.86
C HIS A 572 19.71 -10.35 15.45
N ASP A 573 19.39 -11.52 14.92
CA ASP A 573 18.83 -11.74 13.58
C ASP A 573 17.45 -11.07 13.38
N PHE A 574 16.72 -10.74 14.46
CA PHE A 574 15.48 -9.97 14.37
C PHE A 574 15.69 -8.49 14.05
N ARG A 575 16.93 -8.00 14.08
CA ARG A 575 17.30 -6.66 13.61
C ARG A 575 18.11 -6.71 12.32
N ASP A 576 18.90 -7.76 12.12
CA ASP A 576 19.90 -7.89 11.07
C ASP A 576 19.70 -9.20 10.30
N SER A 577 18.75 -9.21 9.38
CA SER A 577 18.49 -10.33 8.49
C SER A 577 18.52 -9.86 7.04
N PRO A 578 19.42 -10.37 6.19
CA PRO A 578 19.50 -9.95 4.79
C PRO A 578 18.20 -10.15 4.02
N GLU A 579 17.41 -11.15 4.35
CA GLU A 579 16.10 -11.42 3.73
C GLU A 579 15.10 -10.28 3.97
N TRP A 580 15.27 -9.48 5.03
CA TRP A 580 14.50 -8.28 5.38
C TRP A 580 15.15 -7.01 4.85
N GLY A 581 16.42 -6.80 5.20
CA GLY A 581 17.13 -5.56 4.89
C GLY A 581 17.37 -5.33 3.39
N SER A 582 17.39 -6.39 2.56
CA SER A 582 17.47 -6.29 1.09
C SER A 582 16.29 -5.50 0.47
N SER A 583 15.22 -5.25 1.23
CA SER A 583 14.17 -4.31 0.82
C SER A 583 14.72 -2.93 0.43
N GLY A 584 15.78 -2.47 1.09
CA GLY A 584 16.42 -1.19 0.76
C GLY A 584 17.09 -1.15 -0.62
N VAL A 585 17.31 -2.30 -1.22
CA VAL A 585 17.84 -2.46 -2.59
C VAL A 585 16.73 -2.83 -3.56
N ILE A 586 15.89 -3.78 -3.17
CA ILE A 586 14.88 -4.39 -4.06
C ILE A 586 13.70 -3.44 -4.32
N LEU A 587 13.20 -2.72 -3.30
CA LEU A 587 12.04 -1.82 -3.49
C LEU A 587 12.31 -0.63 -4.41
N PRO A 588 13.45 0.10 -4.33
CA PRO A 588 13.76 1.12 -5.33
C PRO A 588 13.79 0.58 -6.76
N TRP A 589 14.39 -0.61 -6.95
CA TRP A 589 14.44 -1.29 -8.24
C TRP A 589 13.04 -1.70 -8.71
N PHE A 590 12.22 -2.26 -7.82
CA PHE A 590 10.84 -2.62 -8.10
C PHE A 590 10.01 -1.41 -8.55
N LEU A 591 10.07 -0.28 -7.84
CA LEU A 591 9.35 0.94 -8.21
C LEU A 591 9.78 1.47 -9.58
N TYR A 592 11.09 1.42 -9.89
CA TYR A 592 11.58 1.77 -11.22
C TYR A 592 10.99 0.83 -12.29
N LYS A 593 11.06 -0.48 -12.09
CA LYS A 593 10.54 -1.46 -13.05
C LYS A 593 9.03 -1.35 -13.21
N TRP A 594 8.27 -1.09 -12.14
CA TRP A 594 6.82 -1.08 -12.15
C TRP A 594 6.21 0.25 -12.62
N TYR A 595 6.84 1.38 -12.29
CA TYR A 595 6.31 2.72 -12.57
C TYR A 595 7.18 3.56 -13.52
N GLY A 596 8.35 3.07 -13.92
CA GLY A 596 9.27 3.75 -14.84
C GLY A 596 10.01 4.96 -14.25
N ASP A 597 9.94 5.16 -12.93
CA ASP A 597 10.48 6.34 -12.26
C ASP A 597 11.95 6.14 -11.87
N ILE A 598 12.86 6.61 -12.72
CA ILE A 598 14.31 6.54 -12.46
C ILE A 598 14.76 7.44 -11.31
N SER A 599 13.96 8.44 -10.92
CA SER A 599 14.30 9.34 -9.81
C SER A 599 14.38 8.58 -8.48
N VAL A 600 13.56 7.55 -8.31
CA VAL A 600 13.60 6.68 -7.13
C VAL A 600 14.96 6.01 -6.98
N LEU A 601 15.53 5.50 -8.08
CA LEU A 601 16.88 4.88 -8.05
C LEU A 601 17.96 5.92 -7.69
N ARG A 602 17.88 7.11 -8.30
CA ARG A 602 18.83 8.20 -8.04
C ARG A 602 18.79 8.61 -6.56
N ASN A 603 17.60 8.80 -6.02
CA ASN A 603 17.37 9.25 -4.64
C ASN A 603 17.69 8.16 -3.60
N SER A 604 17.66 6.88 -3.98
CA SER A 604 17.91 5.75 -3.09
C SER A 604 19.32 5.16 -3.25
N TYR A 605 20.14 5.66 -4.18
CA TYR A 605 21.41 5.05 -4.53
C TYR A 605 22.35 4.91 -3.33
N LYS A 606 22.43 5.93 -2.46
CA LYS A 606 23.25 5.89 -1.25
C LYS A 606 22.77 4.82 -0.27
N LEU A 607 21.45 4.71 -0.04
CA LEU A 607 20.85 3.67 0.78
C LEU A 607 21.27 2.27 0.30
N MET A 608 21.12 2.02 -1.02
CA MET A 608 21.41 0.74 -1.66
C MET A 608 22.91 0.37 -1.54
N VAL A 609 23.80 1.30 -1.89
CA VAL A 609 25.26 1.08 -1.84
C VAL A 609 25.71 0.86 -0.40
N SER A 610 25.29 1.69 0.55
CA SER A 610 25.67 1.52 1.95
C SER A 610 25.25 0.16 2.50
N TYR A 611 24.09 -0.35 2.08
CA TYR A 611 23.62 -1.66 2.53
C TYR A 611 24.43 -2.82 1.95
N VAL A 612 24.70 -2.84 0.64
CA VAL A 612 25.53 -3.92 0.06
C VAL A 612 26.98 -3.88 0.55
N ASP A 613 27.52 -2.69 0.85
CA ASP A 613 28.85 -2.56 1.47
C ASP A 613 28.84 -3.08 2.91
N TYR A 614 27.75 -2.83 3.66
CA TYR A 614 27.54 -3.45 4.97
C TYR A 614 27.51 -4.98 4.86
N LEU A 615 26.68 -5.56 3.99
CA LEU A 615 26.62 -7.01 3.78
C LEU A 615 28.01 -7.57 3.38
N THR A 616 28.73 -6.87 2.49
CA THR A 616 30.09 -7.26 2.10
C THR A 616 30.99 -7.38 3.32
N SER A 617 30.93 -6.43 4.26
CA SER A 617 31.74 -6.44 5.49
C SER A 617 31.40 -7.60 6.43
N ARG A 618 30.18 -8.15 6.31
CA ARG A 618 29.71 -9.29 7.13
C ARG A 618 30.06 -10.65 6.55
N THR A 619 30.55 -10.71 5.30
CA THR A 619 30.86 -11.99 4.65
C THR A 619 32.12 -12.64 5.22
N LYS A 620 32.11 -13.97 5.25
CA LYS A 620 33.31 -14.79 5.39
C LYS A 620 33.45 -15.64 4.13
N TYR A 621 34.54 -15.42 3.38
CA TYR A 621 34.77 -16.04 2.07
C TYR A 621 33.60 -15.84 1.09
N HIS A 622 33.05 -14.62 1.03
CA HIS A 622 31.90 -14.24 0.23
C HIS A 622 30.56 -14.92 0.62
N ILE A 623 30.46 -15.55 1.77
CA ILE A 623 29.27 -16.20 2.31
C ILE A 623 28.79 -15.46 3.56
N LEU A 624 27.51 -15.20 3.69
CA LEU A 624 26.84 -14.72 4.90
C LEU A 624 26.38 -15.88 5.77
N TYR A 625 26.36 -15.70 7.09
CA TYR A 625 26.02 -16.77 8.06
C TYR A 625 25.00 -16.32 9.11
N HIS A 626 24.42 -15.13 8.97
CA HIS A 626 23.40 -14.59 9.86
C HIS A 626 22.08 -14.39 9.09
N GLY A 627 20.99 -14.22 9.81
CA GLY A 627 19.66 -14.03 9.28
C GLY A 627 18.67 -15.06 9.81
N LEU A 628 17.38 -14.81 9.60
CA LEU A 628 16.29 -15.69 10.02
C LEU A 628 16.12 -16.90 9.07
N GLY A 629 16.57 -16.76 7.82
CA GLY A 629 16.44 -17.79 6.78
C GLY A 629 15.02 -17.81 6.21
N ASP A 630 14.60 -19.01 5.75
CA ASP A 630 13.24 -19.23 5.21
C ASP A 630 12.24 -19.29 6.36
N TRP A 631 11.74 -18.13 6.74
CA TRP A 631 10.88 -17.93 7.91
C TRP A 631 9.56 -18.71 7.79
N TYR A 632 9.18 -19.45 8.84
CA TYR A 632 7.96 -20.24 8.90
C TYR A 632 7.88 -21.40 7.90
N ASP A 633 9.03 -21.98 7.47
CA ASP A 633 9.04 -23.21 6.69
C ASP A 633 8.42 -24.38 7.49
N LEU A 634 7.84 -25.37 6.79
CA LEU A 634 7.19 -26.51 7.39
C LEU A 634 8.18 -27.63 7.68
N GLY A 635 9.02 -27.40 8.68
CA GLY A 635 9.97 -28.36 9.21
C GLY A 635 9.43 -29.19 10.38
N PRO A 636 10.29 -29.97 11.05
CA PRO A 636 9.90 -30.89 12.14
C PRO A 636 9.55 -30.20 13.46
N ASN A 637 9.95 -28.92 13.64
CA ASN A 637 9.74 -28.15 14.86
C ASN A 637 8.63 -27.11 14.68
N HIS A 638 8.31 -26.38 15.76
CA HIS A 638 7.41 -25.25 15.68
C HIS A 638 7.92 -24.20 14.66
N PRO A 639 7.07 -23.65 13.80
CA PRO A 639 7.48 -22.63 12.83
C PRO A 639 8.20 -21.44 13.47
N GLY A 640 9.16 -20.88 12.72
CA GLY A 640 10.02 -19.78 13.15
C GLY A 640 11.24 -19.68 12.22
N TYR A 641 12.44 -19.73 12.81
CA TYR A 641 13.70 -19.81 12.03
C TYR A 641 13.67 -20.97 11.03
N SER A 642 14.34 -20.75 9.87
CA SER A 642 14.50 -21.79 8.84
C SER A 642 14.96 -23.13 9.42
N GLN A 643 14.26 -24.19 9.06
CA GLN A 643 14.49 -25.56 9.53
C GLN A 643 15.01 -26.47 8.42
N LEU A 644 14.49 -26.29 7.20
CA LEU A 644 14.78 -27.16 6.05
C LEU A 644 15.93 -26.64 5.19
N THR A 645 16.17 -25.33 5.18
CA THR A 645 17.22 -24.69 4.37
C THR A 645 18.28 -24.11 5.29
N THR A 646 19.56 -24.35 4.98
CA THR A 646 20.69 -23.80 5.78
C THR A 646 20.61 -22.27 5.78
N ARG A 647 20.67 -21.67 6.97
CA ARG A 647 20.55 -20.22 7.19
C ARG A 647 21.59 -19.35 6.47
N GLY A 648 22.71 -19.94 6.02
CA GLY A 648 23.70 -19.24 5.20
C GLY A 648 23.33 -19.16 3.71
N LEU A 649 22.42 -19.98 3.22
CA LEU A 649 22.05 -20.04 1.80
C LEU A 649 21.23 -18.82 1.40
N THR A 650 20.08 -18.59 2.05
CA THR A 650 19.15 -17.52 1.71
C THR A 650 19.78 -16.12 1.81
N PRO A 651 20.49 -15.75 2.91
CA PRO A 651 21.12 -14.44 2.99
C PRO A 651 22.22 -14.21 1.94
N THR A 652 22.96 -15.28 1.58
CA THR A 652 23.99 -15.15 0.53
C THR A 652 23.36 -15.01 -0.85
N ALA A 653 22.26 -15.70 -1.12
CA ALA A 653 21.48 -15.54 -2.35
C ALA A 653 20.90 -14.11 -2.46
N MET A 654 20.33 -13.57 -1.37
CA MET A 654 19.87 -12.18 -1.31
C MET A 654 21.00 -11.18 -1.58
N TYR A 655 22.13 -11.35 -0.92
CA TYR A 655 23.32 -10.51 -1.14
C TYR A 655 23.79 -10.53 -2.59
N TYR A 656 23.83 -11.70 -3.22
CA TYR A 656 24.17 -11.83 -4.64
C TYR A 656 23.16 -11.05 -5.52
N TYR A 657 21.87 -11.17 -5.23
CA TYR A 657 20.84 -10.46 -5.95
C TYR A 657 20.97 -8.94 -5.79
N ASP A 658 21.20 -8.47 -4.56
CA ASP A 658 21.41 -7.05 -4.25
C ASP A 658 22.61 -6.47 -5.01
N LEU A 659 23.73 -7.20 -5.09
CA LEU A 659 24.91 -6.79 -5.86
C LEU A 659 24.56 -6.58 -7.35
N ASN A 660 23.77 -7.48 -7.94
CA ASN A 660 23.35 -7.37 -9.34
C ASN A 660 22.39 -6.19 -9.55
N VAL A 661 21.47 -5.95 -8.61
CA VAL A 661 20.56 -4.80 -8.67
C VAL A 661 21.33 -3.48 -8.55
N VAL A 662 22.31 -3.39 -7.63
CA VAL A 662 23.15 -2.21 -7.48
C VAL A 662 24.01 -1.99 -8.73
N ALA A 663 24.58 -3.05 -9.31
CA ALA A 663 25.32 -2.96 -10.55
C ALA A 663 24.45 -2.44 -11.71
N ALA A 664 23.26 -3.01 -11.90
CA ALA A 664 22.32 -2.55 -12.91
C ALA A 664 21.88 -1.09 -12.71
N THR A 665 21.65 -0.70 -11.45
CA THR A 665 21.33 0.69 -11.07
C THR A 665 22.52 1.62 -11.36
N SER A 666 23.74 1.21 -11.03
CA SER A 666 24.96 1.98 -11.32
C SER A 666 25.11 2.26 -12.81
N LYS A 667 24.90 1.23 -13.64
CA LYS A 667 24.93 1.36 -15.09
C LYS A 667 23.89 2.35 -15.61
N LEU A 668 22.65 2.26 -15.14
CA LEU A 668 21.55 3.18 -15.50
C LEU A 668 21.86 4.64 -15.11
N LEU A 669 22.58 4.84 -14.00
CA LEU A 669 22.93 6.15 -13.50
C LEU A 669 24.31 6.65 -14.03
N GLY A 670 24.96 5.92 -14.93
CA GLY A 670 26.27 6.29 -15.52
C GLY A 670 27.45 6.20 -14.53
N LYS A 671 27.37 5.36 -13.51
CA LYS A 671 28.40 5.14 -12.47
C LYS A 671 29.25 3.91 -12.81
N GLU A 672 30.12 4.03 -13.83
CA GLU A 672 30.83 2.89 -14.42
C GLU A 672 31.73 2.16 -13.41
N SER A 673 32.46 2.87 -12.56
CA SER A 673 33.32 2.27 -11.54
C SER A 673 32.54 1.39 -10.56
N ASP A 674 31.35 1.83 -10.14
CA ASP A 674 30.52 1.06 -9.23
C ASP A 674 29.91 -0.15 -9.96
N TYR A 675 29.51 0.02 -11.24
CA TYR A 675 29.05 -1.09 -12.07
C TYR A 675 30.09 -2.21 -12.16
N GLU A 676 31.34 -1.88 -12.50
CA GLU A 676 32.44 -2.87 -12.58
C GLU A 676 32.71 -3.52 -11.21
N ARG A 677 32.77 -2.72 -10.14
CA ARG A 677 33.00 -3.19 -8.78
C ARG A 677 32.00 -4.24 -8.33
N TYR A 678 30.69 -3.93 -8.45
CA TYR A 678 29.62 -4.80 -7.96
C TYR A 678 29.40 -6.00 -8.88
N THR A 679 29.58 -5.87 -10.18
CA THR A 679 29.56 -7.00 -11.12
C THR A 679 30.65 -8.01 -10.80
N ASN A 680 31.89 -7.55 -10.57
CA ASN A 680 33.04 -8.40 -10.22
C ASN A 680 32.83 -9.07 -8.86
N LEU A 681 32.22 -8.37 -7.90
CA LEU A 681 31.92 -8.93 -6.57
C LEU A 681 30.82 -9.99 -6.65
N ALA A 682 29.74 -9.74 -7.39
CA ALA A 682 28.69 -10.71 -7.64
C ALA A 682 29.22 -12.01 -8.25
N ALA A 683 30.13 -11.93 -9.22
CA ALA A 683 30.79 -13.11 -9.80
C ALA A 683 31.56 -13.94 -8.76
N LYS A 684 32.26 -13.29 -7.84
CA LYS A 684 32.98 -13.98 -6.74
C LYS A 684 31.98 -14.65 -5.77
N VAL A 685 30.89 -13.98 -5.45
CA VAL A 685 29.83 -14.55 -4.59
C VAL A 685 29.20 -15.78 -5.26
N LYS A 686 28.90 -15.73 -6.56
CA LYS A 686 28.34 -16.87 -7.31
C LYS A 686 29.28 -18.09 -7.25
N ILE A 687 30.58 -17.88 -7.46
CA ILE A 687 31.58 -18.96 -7.37
C ILE A 687 31.60 -19.58 -5.96
N ALA A 688 31.65 -18.73 -4.92
CA ALA A 688 31.70 -19.18 -3.54
C ALA A 688 30.40 -19.92 -3.13
N PHE A 689 29.25 -19.42 -3.58
CA PHE A 689 27.93 -19.99 -3.33
C PHE A 689 27.81 -21.39 -3.91
N ASN A 690 28.19 -21.58 -5.19
CA ASN A 690 28.15 -22.88 -5.86
C ASN A 690 29.14 -23.86 -5.21
N ALA A 691 30.34 -23.41 -4.89
CA ALA A 691 31.34 -24.25 -4.23
C ALA A 691 30.87 -24.75 -2.84
N LYS A 692 30.05 -23.96 -2.14
CA LYS A 692 29.58 -24.28 -0.80
C LYS A 692 28.30 -25.09 -0.79
N PHE A 693 27.30 -24.72 -1.62
CA PHE A 693 25.93 -25.22 -1.48
C PHE A 693 25.50 -26.18 -2.59
N PHE A 694 26.16 -26.21 -3.75
CA PHE A 694 25.77 -27.12 -4.83
C PHE A 694 26.41 -28.48 -4.69
N THR A 695 25.62 -29.54 -4.74
CA THR A 695 26.09 -30.92 -4.77
C THR A 695 25.87 -31.50 -6.17
N LYS A 696 26.94 -31.55 -6.98
CA LYS A 696 26.86 -31.93 -8.40
C LYS A 696 26.33 -33.34 -8.61
N GLU A 697 26.71 -34.28 -7.78
CA GLU A 697 26.29 -35.70 -7.86
C GLU A 697 24.79 -35.86 -7.59
N LYS A 698 24.20 -34.95 -6.85
CA LYS A 698 22.77 -34.96 -6.51
C LYS A 698 21.96 -34.00 -7.39
N GLY A 699 22.61 -33.03 -8.05
CA GLY A 699 21.98 -32.04 -8.90
C GLY A 699 21.07 -31.06 -8.18
N TYR A 700 21.35 -30.74 -6.88
CA TYR A 700 20.58 -29.80 -6.09
C TYR A 700 21.47 -28.98 -5.11
N TYR A 701 20.89 -27.93 -4.56
CA TYR A 701 21.51 -27.06 -3.56
C TYR A 701 21.20 -27.51 -2.13
N ASP A 702 22.21 -27.40 -1.26
CA ASP A 702 22.11 -27.62 0.19
C ASP A 702 21.52 -29.00 0.51
N CYS A 703 20.40 -29.07 1.20
CA CYS A 703 19.65 -30.31 1.50
C CYS A 703 18.63 -30.73 0.43
N GLY A 704 18.52 -29.97 -0.66
CA GLY A 704 17.52 -30.22 -1.73
C GLY A 704 16.14 -29.69 -1.44
N SER A 705 15.97 -28.82 -0.44
CA SER A 705 14.67 -28.21 -0.10
C SER A 705 14.07 -27.41 -1.27
N GLN A 706 12.74 -27.25 -1.27
CA GLN A 706 12.01 -26.43 -2.24
C GLN A 706 12.64 -25.03 -2.32
N THR A 707 12.89 -24.40 -1.19
CA THR A 707 13.49 -23.08 -1.06
C THR A 707 14.91 -23.00 -1.59
N ALA A 708 15.77 -23.94 -1.20
CA ALA A 708 17.19 -23.89 -1.60
C ALA A 708 17.37 -23.92 -3.11
N ASN A 709 16.63 -24.79 -3.81
CA ASN A 709 16.68 -24.87 -5.26
C ASN A 709 15.98 -23.69 -5.95
N ALA A 710 14.79 -23.28 -5.45
CA ALA A 710 14.02 -22.21 -6.04
C ALA A 710 14.74 -20.86 -6.00
N ILE A 711 15.25 -20.44 -4.84
CA ILE A 711 15.96 -19.17 -4.70
C ILE A 711 17.24 -19.16 -5.56
N SER A 712 17.97 -20.28 -5.64
CA SER A 712 19.18 -20.43 -6.47
C SER A 712 18.87 -20.29 -7.97
N LEU A 713 17.77 -20.89 -8.44
CA LEU A 713 17.32 -20.78 -9.84
C LEU A 713 16.85 -19.36 -10.16
N TYR A 714 15.98 -18.78 -9.32
CA TYR A 714 15.41 -17.47 -9.55
C TYR A 714 16.48 -16.38 -9.64
N MET A 715 17.43 -16.39 -8.72
CA MET A 715 18.51 -15.40 -8.64
C MET A 715 19.67 -15.65 -9.63
N ASN A 716 19.52 -16.64 -10.52
CA ASN A 716 20.54 -17.00 -11.53
C ASN A 716 21.90 -17.38 -10.91
N LEU A 717 21.88 -18.01 -9.75
CA LEU A 717 23.06 -18.60 -9.10
C LEU A 717 23.44 -19.95 -9.71
N VAL A 718 22.45 -20.70 -10.22
CA VAL A 718 22.65 -22.00 -10.88
C VAL A 718 23.41 -21.82 -12.20
N ASN A 719 24.35 -22.71 -12.52
CA ASN A 719 24.98 -22.75 -13.84
C ASN A 719 23.99 -23.31 -14.88
N ASP A 720 24.14 -22.87 -16.14
CA ASP A 720 23.17 -23.20 -17.21
C ASP A 720 22.99 -24.73 -17.39
N GLU A 721 24.06 -25.50 -17.29
CA GLU A 721 24.03 -26.96 -17.40
C GLU A 721 23.28 -27.67 -16.25
N ASP A 722 23.11 -27.02 -15.11
CA ASP A 722 22.53 -27.62 -13.91
C ASP A 722 21.07 -27.17 -13.69
N ARG A 723 20.54 -26.18 -14.46
CA ARG A 723 19.20 -25.59 -14.27
C ARG A 723 18.09 -26.63 -14.36
N GLU A 724 18.11 -27.47 -15.40
CA GLU A 724 17.08 -28.50 -15.62
C GLU A 724 17.09 -29.53 -14.46
N SER A 725 18.26 -29.91 -13.98
CA SER A 725 18.39 -30.81 -12.84
C SER A 725 17.77 -30.22 -11.58
N CYS A 726 18.08 -28.97 -11.24
CA CYS A 726 17.50 -28.29 -10.08
C CYS A 726 15.98 -28.16 -10.16
N LEU A 727 15.44 -27.84 -11.33
CA LEU A 727 13.99 -27.76 -11.53
C LEU A 727 13.31 -29.13 -11.34
N LYS A 728 13.91 -30.18 -11.93
CA LYS A 728 13.41 -31.56 -11.74
C LYS A 728 13.41 -31.98 -10.28
N GLN A 729 14.42 -31.57 -9.50
CA GLN A 729 14.47 -31.85 -8.06
C GLN A 729 13.36 -31.14 -7.29
N ILE A 730 13.06 -29.87 -7.62
CA ILE A 730 11.92 -29.15 -7.00
C ILE A 730 10.62 -29.90 -7.27
N ILE A 731 10.33 -30.22 -8.55
CA ILE A 731 9.10 -30.90 -8.94
C ILE A 731 9.01 -32.28 -8.29
N ALA A 732 10.11 -33.03 -8.27
CA ALA A 732 10.17 -34.38 -7.64
C ALA A 732 9.90 -34.32 -6.13
N ASP A 733 10.49 -33.34 -5.42
CA ASP A 733 10.22 -33.16 -3.98
C ASP A 733 8.75 -32.84 -3.73
N ILE A 734 8.16 -31.93 -4.50
CA ILE A 734 6.73 -31.56 -4.39
C ILE A 734 5.84 -32.80 -4.64
N ARG A 735 6.10 -33.54 -5.73
CA ARG A 735 5.30 -34.72 -6.09
C ARG A 735 5.44 -35.85 -5.06
N THR A 736 6.67 -36.10 -4.56
CA THR A 736 6.93 -37.13 -3.52
C THR A 736 6.23 -36.80 -2.21
N ARG A 737 6.05 -35.51 -1.92
CA ARG A 737 5.27 -35.06 -0.75
C ARG A 737 3.79 -34.85 -1.07
N GLU A 738 3.28 -35.52 -2.13
CA GLU A 738 1.87 -35.42 -2.53
C GLU A 738 1.41 -33.97 -2.70
N ASN A 739 2.21 -33.19 -3.39
CA ASN A 739 2.01 -31.75 -3.69
C ASN A 739 1.98 -30.81 -2.46
N SER A 740 2.66 -31.17 -1.37
CA SER A 740 2.69 -30.35 -0.16
C SER A 740 3.67 -29.18 -0.29
N ILE A 741 3.27 -28.04 0.25
CA ILE A 741 4.14 -26.86 0.47
C ILE A 741 5.06 -27.18 1.66
N THR A 742 6.37 -26.90 1.52
CA THR A 742 7.32 -26.93 2.64
C THR A 742 8.05 -25.62 2.81
N ALA A 743 8.08 -24.80 1.79
CA ALA A 743 8.69 -23.48 1.81
C ALA A 743 7.98 -22.52 2.78
N GLY A 744 8.76 -21.72 3.48
CA GLY A 744 8.29 -20.63 4.29
C GLY A 744 8.04 -19.36 3.45
N ASP A 745 7.98 -18.22 4.13
CA ASP A 745 7.71 -16.93 3.51
C ASP A 745 8.72 -16.58 2.39
N ILE A 746 10.03 -16.69 2.69
CA ILE A 746 11.08 -16.34 1.73
C ILE A 746 11.03 -17.30 0.53
N GLY A 747 11.03 -18.59 0.81
CA GLY A 747 11.15 -19.63 -0.21
C GLY A 747 9.94 -19.73 -1.12
N PHE A 748 8.74 -19.58 -0.60
CA PHE A 748 7.51 -19.75 -1.37
C PHE A 748 7.34 -18.70 -2.47
N SER A 749 7.74 -17.46 -2.21
CA SER A 749 7.77 -16.39 -3.23
C SER A 749 8.61 -16.80 -4.45
N TYR A 750 9.83 -17.27 -4.23
CA TYR A 750 10.73 -17.67 -5.31
C TYR A 750 10.32 -19.00 -5.94
N LEU A 751 9.74 -19.92 -5.17
CA LEU A 751 9.21 -21.18 -5.68
C LEU A 751 8.13 -20.98 -6.74
N LEU A 752 7.13 -20.12 -6.44
CA LEU A 752 6.05 -19.83 -7.40
C LEU A 752 6.61 -19.17 -8.67
N ARG A 753 7.49 -18.18 -8.53
CA ARG A 753 8.10 -17.48 -9.66
C ARG A 753 8.93 -18.41 -10.55
N VAL A 754 9.70 -19.32 -9.97
CA VAL A 754 10.48 -20.29 -10.74
C VAL A 754 9.56 -21.26 -11.48
N LEU A 755 8.59 -21.86 -10.81
CA LEU A 755 7.65 -22.79 -11.44
C LEU A 755 6.88 -22.11 -12.60
N GLU A 756 6.44 -20.86 -12.40
CA GLU A 756 5.78 -20.06 -13.44
C GLU A 756 6.72 -19.76 -14.63
N MET A 757 7.96 -19.31 -14.38
CA MET A 757 8.94 -18.96 -15.41
C MET A 757 9.36 -20.16 -16.25
N GLU A 758 9.44 -21.34 -15.65
CA GLU A 758 9.83 -22.59 -16.33
C GLU A 758 8.63 -23.32 -16.98
N GLY A 759 7.40 -22.77 -16.81
CA GLY A 759 6.17 -23.30 -17.42
C GLY A 759 5.55 -24.48 -16.67
N ALA A 760 5.82 -24.58 -15.36
CA ALA A 760 5.28 -25.61 -14.46
C ALA A 760 4.08 -25.10 -13.64
N SER A 761 3.18 -24.34 -14.25
CA SER A 761 1.96 -23.83 -13.59
C SER A 761 0.98 -24.94 -13.17
N ASP A 762 1.05 -26.13 -13.79
CA ASP A 762 0.32 -27.30 -13.33
C ASP A 762 0.75 -27.72 -11.92
N VAL A 763 2.04 -27.63 -11.61
CA VAL A 763 2.56 -27.91 -10.26
C VAL A 763 2.04 -26.86 -9.27
N ILE A 764 2.00 -25.58 -9.64
CA ILE A 764 1.43 -24.52 -8.79
C ILE A 764 -0.05 -24.80 -8.52
N TYR A 765 -0.81 -25.16 -9.55
CA TYR A 765 -2.22 -25.53 -9.41
C TYR A 765 -2.40 -26.68 -8.44
N ASP A 766 -1.66 -27.79 -8.64
CA ASP A 766 -1.78 -29.00 -7.82
C ASP A 766 -1.40 -28.76 -6.35
N MET A 767 -0.39 -27.92 -6.09
CA MET A 767 -0.01 -27.55 -4.72
C MET A 767 -1.11 -26.76 -3.99
N ASN A 768 -1.85 -25.91 -4.70
CA ASN A 768 -2.79 -24.95 -4.11
C ASN A 768 -4.26 -25.36 -4.24
N SER A 769 -4.57 -26.47 -4.95
CA SER A 769 -5.93 -27.03 -5.08
C SER A 769 -6.34 -27.98 -3.95
N GLN A 770 -5.50 -28.11 -2.89
CA GLN A 770 -5.71 -29.01 -1.76
C GLN A 770 -6.27 -28.28 -0.54
N SER A 771 -7.09 -28.98 0.27
CA SER A 771 -7.68 -28.44 1.51
C SER A 771 -7.49 -29.35 2.74
N ASP A 772 -6.78 -30.46 2.59
CA ASP A 772 -6.53 -31.44 3.64
C ASP A 772 -5.12 -31.34 4.24
N LYS A 773 -4.24 -30.56 3.61
CA LYS A 773 -2.86 -30.29 4.02
C LYS A 773 -2.63 -28.80 4.24
N PRO A 774 -1.64 -28.41 5.08
CA PRO A 774 -1.30 -27.01 5.29
C PRO A 774 -1.13 -26.24 3.96
N GLY A 775 -1.86 -25.13 3.83
CA GLY A 775 -1.92 -24.30 2.60
C GLY A 775 -3.18 -23.44 2.59
N TYR A 776 -3.44 -22.73 1.50
CA TYR A 776 -4.59 -21.82 1.40
C TYR A 776 -5.95 -22.51 1.58
N GLY A 777 -6.17 -23.61 0.87
CA GLY A 777 -7.42 -24.37 0.98
C GLY A 777 -7.65 -24.93 2.38
N TYR A 778 -6.58 -25.28 3.09
CA TYR A 778 -6.67 -25.68 4.50
C TYR A 778 -7.11 -24.53 5.39
N GLN A 779 -6.55 -23.33 5.21
CA GLN A 779 -6.96 -22.15 5.96
C GLN A 779 -8.45 -21.82 5.74
N LEU A 780 -8.94 -21.85 4.48
CA LEU A 780 -10.36 -21.70 4.15
C LEU A 780 -11.24 -22.75 4.87
N LYS A 781 -10.83 -24.01 4.87
CA LYS A 781 -11.53 -25.12 5.56
C LYS A 781 -11.58 -24.91 7.08
N GLN A 782 -10.55 -24.26 7.66
CA GLN A 782 -10.55 -23.87 9.08
C GLN A 782 -11.41 -22.62 9.37
N GLY A 783 -12.09 -22.05 8.38
CA GLY A 783 -12.96 -20.87 8.51
C GLY A 783 -12.24 -19.54 8.52
N ALA A 784 -10.99 -19.48 8.03
CA ALA A 784 -10.26 -18.24 7.87
C ALA A 784 -10.93 -17.35 6.83
N THR A 785 -11.02 -16.05 7.12
CA THR A 785 -11.54 -15.00 6.23
C THR A 785 -10.45 -13.99 5.84
N SER A 786 -9.25 -14.16 6.36
CA SER A 786 -7.99 -13.52 6.00
C SER A 786 -6.85 -14.52 6.21
N LEU A 787 -5.69 -14.34 5.56
CA LEU A 787 -4.57 -15.25 5.67
C LEU A 787 -4.08 -15.40 7.12
N THR A 788 -3.71 -16.60 7.48
CA THR A 788 -3.02 -16.87 8.74
C THR A 788 -1.50 -16.83 8.54
N GLU A 789 -0.76 -16.49 9.59
CA GLU A 789 0.70 -16.44 9.62
C GLU A 789 1.35 -17.82 9.39
N SER A 790 0.65 -18.88 9.73
CA SER A 790 1.11 -20.26 9.54
C SER A 790 0.28 -21.00 8.49
N TRP A 791 0.91 -21.73 7.58
CA TRP A 791 0.22 -22.61 6.62
C TRP A 791 -0.78 -23.56 7.28
N ALA A 792 -0.52 -23.99 8.52
CA ALA A 792 -1.35 -24.88 9.30
C ALA A 792 -2.46 -24.17 10.11
N ALA A 793 -2.70 -22.88 9.91
CA ALA A 793 -3.69 -22.07 10.63
C ALA A 793 -3.61 -22.26 12.17
N LEU A 794 -2.40 -22.22 12.72
CA LEU A 794 -2.16 -22.45 14.14
C LEU A 794 -2.85 -21.40 15.01
N LYS A 795 -3.60 -21.84 16.02
CA LYS A 795 -4.27 -20.92 16.99
C LYS A 795 -3.28 -20.07 17.80
N THR A 796 -1.98 -20.36 17.76
CA THR A 796 -0.89 -19.60 18.39
C THR A 796 -0.27 -18.53 17.49
N ALA A 797 -0.64 -18.52 16.20
CA ALA A 797 -0.20 -17.56 15.19
C ALA A 797 -1.29 -16.54 14.87
N SER A 798 -0.95 -15.45 14.20
CA SER A 798 -1.92 -14.46 13.72
C SER A 798 -2.87 -15.08 12.68
N HIS A 799 -4.14 -14.67 12.71
CA HIS A 799 -5.13 -15.03 11.71
C HIS A 799 -5.41 -13.86 10.74
N ASN A 800 -4.54 -12.85 10.71
CA ASN A 800 -4.57 -11.77 9.74
C ASN A 800 -3.14 -11.29 9.45
N HIS A 801 -2.48 -12.01 8.55
CA HIS A 801 -1.06 -11.80 8.22
C HIS A 801 -0.86 -11.95 6.71
N CYS A 802 -0.18 -11.03 6.03
CA CYS A 802 -0.12 -11.07 4.57
C CYS A 802 1.16 -11.71 3.99
N MET A 803 2.15 -12.11 4.80
CA MET A 803 3.45 -12.61 4.32
C MET A 803 3.35 -13.80 3.35
N LEU A 804 2.34 -14.68 3.51
CA LEU A 804 2.15 -15.86 2.66
C LEU A 804 1.27 -15.62 1.42
N GLY A 805 0.97 -14.36 1.07
CA GLY A 805 0.05 -14.01 -0.03
C GLY A 805 0.64 -14.05 -1.45
N HIS A 806 1.75 -14.75 -1.65
CA HIS A 806 2.52 -14.73 -2.91
C HIS A 806 1.75 -15.27 -4.13
N LEU A 807 0.75 -16.14 -3.93
CA LEU A 807 -0.06 -16.70 -5.01
C LEU A 807 -0.85 -15.62 -5.76
N MET A 808 -1.07 -14.46 -5.16
CA MET A 808 -1.70 -13.31 -5.82
C MET A 808 -0.97 -12.91 -7.11
N GLU A 809 0.37 -12.96 -7.14
CA GLU A 809 1.16 -12.67 -8.34
C GLU A 809 0.84 -13.64 -9.48
N TRP A 810 0.72 -14.94 -9.18
CA TRP A 810 0.41 -15.97 -10.18
C TRP A 810 -1.03 -15.84 -10.75
N PHE A 811 -1.99 -15.32 -10.00
CA PHE A 811 -3.33 -15.06 -10.53
C PHE A 811 -3.29 -14.10 -11.73
N TYR A 812 -2.41 -13.10 -11.69
CA TYR A 812 -2.22 -12.15 -12.78
C TYR A 812 -1.20 -12.64 -13.80
N GLY A 813 -0.01 -13.08 -13.35
CA GLY A 813 1.10 -13.49 -14.18
C GLY A 813 0.93 -14.86 -14.85
N GLY A 814 0.37 -15.83 -14.10
CA GLY A 814 0.11 -17.19 -14.58
C GLY A 814 -1.26 -17.31 -15.26
N ILE A 815 -2.35 -17.26 -14.50
CA ILE A 815 -3.72 -17.48 -15.01
C ILE A 815 -4.12 -16.38 -16.01
N GLY A 816 -3.85 -15.12 -15.67
CA GLY A 816 -4.07 -13.97 -16.58
C GLY A 816 -3.00 -13.85 -17.65
N GLY A 817 -1.81 -14.34 -17.37
CA GLY A 817 -0.65 -14.26 -18.27
C GLY A 817 -0.03 -12.88 -18.40
N ILE A 818 -0.38 -11.92 -17.53
CA ILE A 818 0.05 -10.50 -17.63
C ILE A 818 1.41 -10.35 -16.95
N ARG A 819 2.47 -10.16 -17.75
CA ARG A 819 3.85 -9.98 -17.26
C ARG A 819 4.53 -8.83 -17.97
N THR A 820 5.36 -8.05 -17.26
CA THR A 820 6.20 -7.05 -17.96
C THR A 820 7.30 -7.76 -18.77
N ASP A 821 7.64 -7.19 -19.92
CA ASP A 821 8.82 -7.64 -20.66
C ASP A 821 10.10 -7.34 -19.86
N LYS A 822 11.10 -8.25 -19.95
CA LYS A 822 12.34 -8.16 -19.15
C LYS A 822 13.09 -6.85 -19.33
N GLU A 823 13.12 -6.32 -20.54
CA GLU A 823 13.84 -5.07 -20.88
C GLU A 823 12.97 -3.82 -20.74
N SER A 824 11.67 -3.99 -20.48
CA SER A 824 10.72 -2.89 -20.38
C SER A 824 10.53 -2.41 -18.94
N VAL A 825 9.97 -1.21 -18.80
CA VAL A 825 9.52 -0.63 -17.52
C VAL A 825 8.07 -0.18 -17.67
N ALA A 826 7.36 -0.10 -16.56
CA ALA A 826 5.99 0.40 -16.46
C ALA A 826 4.97 -0.26 -17.40
N PHE A 827 5.22 -1.49 -17.85
CA PHE A 827 4.38 -2.19 -18.85
C PHE A 827 4.30 -1.48 -20.22
N LYS A 828 5.32 -0.69 -20.60
CA LYS A 828 5.43 -0.10 -21.93
C LYS A 828 5.42 -1.20 -23.02
N LYS A 829 6.12 -2.31 -22.73
CA LYS A 829 6.02 -3.60 -23.46
C LYS A 829 5.74 -4.69 -22.44
N PHE A 830 4.80 -5.56 -22.73
CA PHE A 830 4.40 -6.62 -21.83
C PHE A 830 4.00 -7.89 -22.57
N ILE A 831 3.97 -8.98 -21.83
CA ILE A 831 3.62 -10.31 -22.32
C ILE A 831 2.20 -10.62 -21.83
N ILE A 832 1.41 -11.27 -22.68
CA ILE A 832 0.14 -11.88 -22.31
C ILE A 832 0.22 -13.36 -22.70
N HIS A 833 0.40 -14.22 -21.68
CA HIS A 833 0.65 -15.64 -21.81
C HIS A 833 -0.16 -16.43 -20.76
N PRO A 834 -1.49 -16.59 -20.93
CA PRO A 834 -2.32 -17.28 -19.95
C PRO A 834 -2.00 -18.77 -19.87
N GLU A 835 -1.96 -19.29 -18.66
CA GLU A 835 -1.75 -20.71 -18.35
C GLU A 835 -3.10 -21.37 -18.05
N VAL A 836 -3.54 -22.27 -18.92
CA VAL A 836 -4.77 -23.05 -18.73
C VAL A 836 -4.37 -24.38 -18.07
N VAL A 837 -4.58 -24.48 -16.77
CA VAL A 837 -4.15 -25.64 -15.98
C VAL A 837 -5.29 -26.17 -15.11
N GLY A 838 -5.19 -27.43 -14.69
CA GLY A 838 -6.17 -28.07 -13.82
C GLY A 838 -7.59 -28.08 -14.42
N ASP A 839 -8.57 -27.66 -13.64
CA ASP A 839 -9.98 -27.58 -14.04
C ASP A 839 -10.40 -26.16 -14.47
N PHE A 840 -9.46 -25.23 -14.65
CA PHE A 840 -9.80 -23.91 -15.14
C PHE A 840 -10.31 -24.00 -16.58
N HIS A 841 -11.52 -23.46 -16.80
CA HIS A 841 -12.11 -23.32 -18.13
C HIS A 841 -12.41 -21.88 -18.50
N SER A 842 -12.24 -20.93 -17.57
CA SER A 842 -12.29 -19.49 -17.86
C SER A 842 -11.59 -18.67 -16.80
N ALA A 843 -11.08 -17.48 -17.20
CA ALA A 843 -10.64 -16.42 -16.31
C ALA A 843 -10.88 -15.04 -16.95
N ASP A 844 -11.11 -14.05 -16.08
CA ASP A 844 -11.23 -12.62 -16.43
C ASP A 844 -10.31 -11.83 -15.50
N VAL A 845 -9.17 -11.38 -16.02
CA VAL A 845 -8.12 -10.72 -15.27
C VAL A 845 -7.86 -9.35 -15.87
N ALA A 846 -7.92 -8.31 -15.05
CA ALA A 846 -7.65 -6.95 -15.46
C ALA A 846 -6.68 -6.26 -14.50
N PHE A 847 -5.74 -5.51 -15.07
CA PHE A 847 -4.76 -4.71 -14.34
C PHE A 847 -4.69 -3.30 -14.94
N ASN A 848 -5.02 -2.30 -14.15
CA ASN A 848 -4.90 -0.89 -14.57
C ASN A 848 -3.46 -0.42 -14.40
N SER A 849 -2.63 -0.69 -15.39
CA SER A 849 -1.20 -0.34 -15.43
C SER A 849 -0.98 1.18 -15.40
N PRO A 850 0.26 1.66 -15.25
CA PRO A 850 0.56 3.09 -15.41
C PRO A 850 0.07 3.71 -16.74
N TYR A 851 0.02 2.93 -17.82
CA TYR A 851 -0.48 3.39 -19.13
C TYR A 851 -1.99 3.21 -19.33
N GLY A 852 -2.66 2.35 -18.55
CA GLY A 852 -4.09 2.06 -18.67
C GLY A 852 -4.41 0.58 -18.44
N GLU A 853 -5.66 0.19 -18.68
CA GLU A 853 -6.12 -1.17 -18.44
C GLU A 853 -5.49 -2.17 -19.42
N ILE A 854 -4.83 -3.19 -18.85
CA ILE A 854 -4.48 -4.44 -19.52
C ILE A 854 -5.52 -5.46 -19.08
N ARG A 855 -6.19 -6.10 -20.03
CA ARG A 855 -7.16 -7.15 -19.73
C ARG A 855 -6.87 -8.41 -20.50
N SER A 856 -6.92 -9.53 -19.81
CA SER A 856 -6.78 -10.88 -20.32
C SER A 856 -8.02 -11.67 -19.90
N LYS A 857 -8.91 -11.95 -20.84
CA LYS A 857 -10.14 -12.71 -20.58
C LYS A 857 -10.23 -13.88 -21.54
N TRP A 858 -10.21 -15.09 -20.99
CA TRP A 858 -10.27 -16.31 -21.79
C TRP A 858 -11.33 -17.31 -21.29
N GLU A 859 -11.83 -18.10 -22.23
CA GLU A 859 -12.79 -19.17 -21.97
C GLU A 859 -12.51 -20.34 -22.92
N VAL A 860 -12.51 -21.56 -22.39
CA VAL A 860 -12.51 -22.81 -23.17
C VAL A 860 -13.95 -23.28 -23.27
N LYS A 861 -14.51 -23.24 -24.48
CA LYS A 861 -15.89 -23.63 -24.75
C LYS A 861 -15.99 -24.36 -26.09
N ASP A 862 -16.72 -25.47 -26.15
CA ASP A 862 -16.93 -26.28 -27.35
C ASP A 862 -15.58 -26.60 -28.06
N GLN A 863 -14.56 -26.98 -27.28
CA GLN A 863 -13.18 -27.25 -27.70
C GLN A 863 -12.47 -26.04 -28.35
N LYS A 864 -13.02 -24.86 -28.28
CA LYS A 864 -12.39 -23.62 -28.75
C LYS A 864 -11.84 -22.83 -27.58
N PHE A 865 -10.68 -22.19 -27.77
CA PHE A 865 -10.16 -21.18 -26.85
C PHE A 865 -10.57 -19.81 -27.38
N ILE A 866 -11.42 -19.13 -26.63
CA ILE A 866 -11.93 -17.78 -26.93
C ILE A 866 -11.16 -16.80 -26.05
N TYR A 867 -10.51 -15.83 -26.67
CA TYR A 867 -9.60 -14.95 -25.98
C TYR A 867 -9.81 -13.49 -26.31
N LYS A 868 -10.17 -12.68 -25.30
CA LYS A 868 -10.31 -11.22 -25.41
C LYS A 868 -9.18 -10.53 -24.69
N VAL A 869 -8.49 -9.62 -25.37
CA VAL A 869 -7.34 -8.89 -24.85
C VAL A 869 -7.54 -7.41 -25.05
N THR A 870 -7.25 -6.61 -24.01
CA THR A 870 -7.16 -5.15 -24.10
C THR A 870 -5.72 -4.72 -23.87
N VAL A 871 -5.20 -3.89 -24.79
CA VAL A 871 -3.85 -3.32 -24.77
C VAL A 871 -3.99 -1.80 -24.70
N PRO A 872 -3.49 -1.13 -23.64
CA PRO A 872 -3.64 0.31 -23.47
C PRO A 872 -2.88 1.10 -24.53
N VAL A 873 -3.36 2.31 -24.80
CA VAL A 873 -2.70 3.25 -25.72
C VAL A 873 -1.27 3.50 -25.28
N ASN A 874 -0.38 3.67 -26.22
CA ASN A 874 1.05 3.94 -25.98
C ASN A 874 1.86 2.74 -25.51
N THR A 875 1.32 1.50 -25.63
CA THR A 875 2.00 0.27 -25.23
C THR A 875 1.96 -0.79 -26.32
N LYS A 876 2.73 -1.85 -26.14
CA LYS A 876 2.76 -3.05 -27.01
C LYS A 876 2.68 -4.32 -26.18
N ALA A 877 1.96 -5.31 -26.70
CA ALA A 877 1.86 -6.62 -26.09
C ALA A 877 2.41 -7.72 -27.00
N PHE A 878 3.04 -8.72 -26.37
CA PHE A 878 3.41 -10.00 -26.98
C PHE A 878 2.40 -11.05 -26.52
N ILE A 879 1.52 -11.48 -27.43
CA ILE A 879 0.43 -12.42 -27.11
C ILE A 879 0.83 -13.82 -27.53
N TYR A 880 0.76 -14.75 -26.58
CA TYR A 880 1.04 -16.17 -26.77
C TYR A 880 -0.28 -16.93 -26.90
N LEU A 881 -0.59 -17.40 -28.11
CA LEU A 881 -1.81 -18.16 -28.39
C LEU A 881 -1.55 -19.67 -28.37
N PRO A 882 -2.41 -20.50 -27.73
CA PRO A 882 -2.16 -21.90 -27.43
C PRO A 882 -2.34 -22.80 -28.70
N THR A 883 -1.61 -22.53 -29.74
CA THR A 883 -1.50 -23.36 -30.96
C THR A 883 -0.30 -22.95 -31.80
N MET A 884 0.30 -23.88 -32.50
CA MET A 884 1.32 -23.60 -33.55
C MET A 884 0.71 -23.40 -34.94
N LYS A 885 -0.57 -23.77 -35.13
CA LYS A 885 -1.27 -23.73 -36.42
C LYS A 885 -1.98 -22.39 -36.58
N GLN A 886 -1.39 -21.50 -37.38
CA GLN A 886 -1.97 -20.16 -37.62
C GLN A 886 -3.34 -20.23 -38.32
N GLU A 887 -3.59 -21.26 -39.15
CA GLU A 887 -4.86 -21.50 -39.81
C GLU A 887 -6.03 -21.76 -38.86
N ASN A 888 -5.74 -22.21 -37.64
CA ASN A 888 -6.76 -22.43 -36.61
C ASN A 888 -7.16 -21.15 -35.86
N ILE A 889 -6.48 -20.03 -36.14
CA ILE A 889 -6.69 -18.77 -35.41
C ILE A 889 -7.49 -17.78 -36.23
N THR A 890 -8.53 -17.22 -35.64
CA THR A 890 -9.22 -16.06 -36.19
C THR A 890 -9.15 -14.89 -35.21
N GLU A 891 -9.10 -13.66 -35.71
CA GLU A 891 -9.20 -12.43 -34.95
C GLU A 891 -10.31 -11.55 -35.50
N GLY A 892 -11.26 -11.11 -34.63
CA GLY A 892 -12.43 -10.34 -35.05
C GLY A 892 -13.28 -11.07 -36.12
N GLY A 893 -13.24 -12.42 -36.15
CA GLY A 893 -13.93 -13.28 -37.12
C GLY A 893 -13.21 -13.43 -38.47
N LYS A 894 -11.98 -12.91 -38.62
CA LYS A 894 -11.14 -13.03 -39.80
C LYS A 894 -9.99 -14.00 -39.56
N PRO A 895 -9.57 -14.81 -40.55
CA PRO A 895 -8.34 -15.60 -40.48
C PRO A 895 -7.14 -14.69 -40.20
N MET A 896 -6.17 -15.14 -39.40
CA MET A 896 -5.01 -14.33 -39.00
C MET A 896 -4.22 -13.77 -40.17
N ASN A 897 -4.11 -14.49 -41.26
CA ASN A 897 -3.40 -14.05 -42.50
C ASN A 897 -4.06 -12.82 -43.16
N ASP A 898 -5.33 -12.55 -42.87
CA ASP A 898 -6.09 -11.41 -43.41
C ASP A 898 -6.06 -10.19 -42.47
N VAL A 899 -5.40 -10.29 -41.29
CA VAL A 899 -5.31 -9.22 -40.30
C VAL A 899 -3.96 -8.52 -40.43
N GLN A 900 -3.97 -7.27 -40.90
CA GLN A 900 -2.73 -6.52 -41.23
C GLN A 900 -2.07 -5.81 -40.06
N ASP A 901 -2.78 -5.59 -38.94
CA ASP A 901 -2.34 -4.79 -37.80
C ASP A 901 -1.73 -5.64 -36.66
N ILE A 902 -1.53 -6.94 -36.94
CA ILE A 902 -0.92 -7.91 -36.00
C ILE A 902 0.32 -8.53 -36.67
N ARG A 903 1.45 -8.52 -35.95
CA ARG A 903 2.70 -9.05 -36.48
C ARG A 903 3.02 -10.40 -35.85
N TYR A 904 3.12 -11.45 -36.68
CA TYR A 904 3.60 -12.75 -36.25
C TYR A 904 5.11 -12.73 -36.01
N LEU A 905 5.55 -13.30 -34.89
CA LEU A 905 6.97 -13.33 -34.46
C LEU A 905 7.60 -14.72 -34.50
N GLY A 906 6.79 -15.77 -34.58
CA GLY A 906 7.27 -17.16 -34.54
C GLY A 906 6.51 -17.99 -33.50
N THR A 907 7.10 -19.11 -33.11
CA THR A 907 6.55 -20.05 -32.15
C THR A 907 7.53 -20.23 -30.99
N ASP A 908 6.99 -20.41 -29.78
CA ASP A 908 7.72 -20.87 -28.61
C ASP A 908 6.96 -22.03 -27.97
N LYS A 909 7.63 -23.18 -27.78
CA LYS A 909 7.00 -24.43 -27.36
C LYS A 909 5.76 -24.74 -28.24
N GLU A 910 4.58 -24.85 -27.71
CA GLU A 910 3.33 -25.14 -28.41
C GLU A 910 2.48 -23.90 -28.71
N ARG A 911 3.05 -22.69 -28.75
CA ARG A 911 2.34 -21.41 -28.86
C ARG A 911 2.83 -20.58 -30.03
N SER A 912 1.90 -19.93 -30.75
CA SER A 912 2.19 -18.87 -31.68
C SER A 912 2.29 -17.51 -31.00
N ILE A 913 3.31 -16.73 -31.34
CA ILE A 913 3.60 -15.42 -30.74
C ILE A 913 3.25 -14.31 -31.72
N TYR A 914 2.48 -13.33 -31.23
CA TYR A 914 2.09 -12.16 -32.00
C TYR A 914 2.40 -10.85 -31.23
N GLU A 915 2.97 -9.88 -31.95
CA GLU A 915 3.10 -8.50 -31.47
C GLU A 915 1.87 -7.71 -31.90
N VAL A 916 1.25 -7.04 -30.92
CA VAL A 916 0.11 -6.14 -31.14
C VAL A 916 0.35 -4.80 -30.45
N GLY A 917 -0.17 -3.72 -31.03
CA GLY A 917 -0.22 -2.40 -30.39
C GLY A 917 -1.48 -2.21 -29.57
N SER A 918 -1.79 -0.95 -29.25
CA SER A 918 -2.99 -0.59 -28.49
C SER A 918 -4.28 -1.02 -29.17
N GLY A 919 -5.29 -1.42 -28.40
CA GLY A 919 -6.62 -1.76 -28.88
C GLY A 919 -7.23 -2.97 -28.20
N GLU A 920 -8.40 -3.37 -28.69
CA GLU A 920 -9.10 -4.58 -28.28
C GLU A 920 -8.96 -5.67 -29.35
N TYR A 921 -8.73 -6.89 -28.90
CA TYR A 921 -8.53 -8.07 -29.75
C TYR A 921 -9.43 -9.21 -29.27
N ASN A 922 -9.98 -9.96 -30.24
CA ASN A 922 -10.87 -11.10 -29.97
C ASN A 922 -10.43 -12.31 -30.80
N PHE A 923 -9.54 -13.12 -30.21
CA PHE A 923 -9.05 -14.33 -30.85
C PHE A 923 -9.98 -15.52 -30.59
N ILE A 924 -10.16 -16.35 -31.60
CA ILE A 924 -10.79 -17.67 -31.43
C ILE A 924 -9.83 -18.69 -32.06
N ILE A 925 -9.42 -19.65 -31.25
CA ILE A 925 -8.54 -20.74 -31.63
C ILE A 925 -9.37 -22.02 -31.71
N ALA A 926 -9.47 -22.58 -32.90
CA ALA A 926 -10.09 -23.86 -33.13
C ALA A 926 -9.15 -25.02 -32.81
N PRO A 927 -9.64 -26.23 -32.52
CA PRO A 927 -8.82 -27.41 -32.20
C PRO A 927 -7.77 -27.74 -33.26
#